data_0536ff44d8760369fd12228c628b3649
#
_entry.id   0536ff44d8760369fd12228c628b3649
#
_cell.length_a   1.000
_cell.length_b   1.000
_cell.length_c   1.000
_cell.angle_alpha   90.00
_cell.angle_beta   90.00
_cell.angle_gamma   90.00
#
_symmetry.space_group_name_H-M   'P 1'
#
loop_
_entity.id
_entity.type
_entity.pdbx_description
1 polymer ?
#
loop_
_entity_poly.entity_id
_entity_poly.type
_entity_poly.pdbx_seq_one_letter_code
_entity_poly.pdbx_strand_id
1 'polypeptide(L)'
;MLKSVTQKKALNEGFFCLEISGEGQERVLIDSEIVQQDTILKKVLEFRSEGKGNKWIVLGGNQCYSKSLCSTIHFKILTILVIKKGNTMIKVDNLSFSFPQKELYNNISFTFEEAQHCAFIGTSGSGKSTLIDILMDPEKYLFEGKLEIDPDCRIGYVSQFSQVDKTKEMTVFEYIGEDFIKIQDEITTIYAEMATTSDMDSLLEKVQLALDTFEAMDGDNFENTINKQLNLANLMKLKDLNVSELSGGEFKLIQVMKEMLSRPDLMIMDEPDVFLDFENLNALKKLINSHKGMLLVVTHNRYLLNHCFNKIIHLENTEIQEFDGRYIDYNFSLLQTKIELQEIAVAEAEEIERYDHIIDNLREIATYNSEASRGRALKARVKFQERLEARRIKEPFVDIKQPNIRFGIDKELEDTTVINVNNYSVSFDELLLGNVNFEIKSTDKVALIGPNGTGKTTLLREIFKNNQDSIEIDADVVNLAYLSQVQGEMLKDSNTILDEFIEAGFETYDEIRSFISNYGFEGEILDQKIESLSGGEKNMLQLAKVSASQANVLLLDEPTSHLDIYSQIALEKAIEDYKGAILMISHDFYSVVNGMDYVLIIEDKTISKMSILEFRQMIYASHFNEDYLETEQKKKSVEMKIELALKDTNFELAKGLVDELEELIKLL
;
A
#
# COMPACT_ATOMS: atom_id res chain seq x y z
N MET A 1 19.70 21.99 28.92
CA MET A 1 19.71 21.55 27.51
C MET A 1 20.50 20.25 27.42
N LEU A 2 19.80 19.14 27.18
CA LEU A 2 20.44 17.85 26.92
C LEU A 2 20.98 17.87 25.47
N LYS A 3 22.32 17.78 25.29
CA LYS A 3 22.91 17.86 23.94
C LYS A 3 23.11 16.52 23.27
N SER A 4 23.16 15.40 23.98
CA SER A 4 23.08 14.02 23.43
C SER A 4 22.99 13.00 24.57
N VAL A 5 22.27 11.91 24.36
CA VAL A 5 22.30 10.71 25.19
C VAL A 5 22.90 9.61 24.31
N THR A 6 24.06 9.11 24.67
CA THR A 6 24.70 8.00 23.95
C THR A 6 24.63 6.73 24.78
N GLN A 7 24.05 5.69 24.20
CA GLN A 7 24.04 4.36 24.78
C GLN A 7 25.44 3.72 24.61
N LYS A 8 26.16 3.42 25.69
CA LYS A 8 27.41 2.67 25.64
C LYS A 8 27.23 1.32 26.30
N LYS A 9 27.74 0.29 25.58
CA LYS A 9 27.82 -1.14 25.86
C LYS A 9 27.58 -1.59 27.31
N ALA A 10 26.82 -2.69 27.42
CA ALA A 10 26.64 -3.46 28.64
C ALA A 10 27.98 -3.79 29.31
N LEU A 11 28.12 -3.39 30.55
CA LEU A 11 29.16 -3.90 31.45
C LEU A 11 28.76 -5.33 31.87
N ASN A 12 29.75 -6.22 32.05
CA ASN A 12 29.57 -7.67 32.30
C ASN A 12 28.74 -8.06 33.56
N GLU A 13 28.01 -7.15 34.18
CA GLU A 13 27.31 -7.35 35.46
C GLU A 13 25.81 -6.97 35.42
N GLY A 14 25.16 -6.96 34.25
CA GLY A 14 23.68 -6.74 34.18
C GLY A 14 23.22 -5.29 34.39
N PHE A 15 24.08 -4.29 34.19
CA PHE A 15 23.72 -2.86 34.31
C PHE A 15 23.89 -2.10 32.99
N PHE A 16 22.98 -1.17 32.72
CA PHE A 16 23.12 -0.19 31.62
C PHE A 16 23.69 1.13 32.15
N CYS A 17 24.70 1.64 31.45
CA CYS A 17 25.31 2.93 31.81
C CYS A 17 24.78 4.03 30.88
N LEU A 18 24.10 5.04 31.41
CA LEU A 18 23.68 6.26 30.74
C LEU A 18 24.65 7.41 31.05
N GLU A 19 25.30 7.96 30.03
CA GLU A 19 26.13 9.18 30.15
C GLU A 19 25.27 10.40 29.80
N ILE A 20 25.07 11.30 30.75
CA ILE A 20 24.38 12.57 30.53
C ILE A 20 25.44 13.66 30.36
N SER A 21 25.54 14.23 29.16
CA SER A 21 26.46 15.32 28.86
C SER A 21 25.85 16.67 29.29
N GLY A 22 26.29 17.17 30.43
CA GLY A 22 26.04 18.51 30.96
C GLY A 22 27.25 18.97 31.78
N GLU A 23 27.30 20.20 32.24
CA GLU A 23 28.41 20.70 33.09
C GLU A 23 28.57 19.82 34.34
N GLY A 24 29.45 18.81 34.27
CA GLY A 24 29.63 17.73 35.21
C GLY A 24 29.16 16.41 34.61
N GLN A 25 30.08 15.55 34.16
CA GLN A 25 29.76 14.22 33.62
C GLN A 25 29.15 13.37 34.76
N GLU A 26 27.86 13.16 34.72
CA GLU A 26 27.14 12.25 35.62
C GLU A 26 26.84 10.93 34.90
N ARG A 27 27.20 9.81 35.53
CA ARG A 27 26.87 8.48 35.07
C ARG A 27 25.78 7.88 35.92
N VAL A 28 24.72 7.38 35.27
CA VAL A 28 23.61 6.70 35.92
C VAL A 28 23.68 5.22 35.54
N LEU A 29 23.78 4.33 36.53
CA LEU A 29 23.71 2.88 36.32
C LEU A 29 22.29 2.40 36.64
N ILE A 30 21.69 1.70 35.69
CA ILE A 30 20.34 1.13 35.82
C ILE A 30 20.45 -0.39 35.71
N ASP A 31 19.83 -1.10 36.65
CA ASP A 31 19.78 -2.57 36.66
C ASP A 31 18.94 -3.07 35.47
N SER A 32 19.46 -4.03 34.71
CA SER A 32 18.79 -4.60 33.54
C SER A 32 17.48 -5.33 33.87
N GLU A 33 17.31 -5.85 35.08
CA GLU A 33 16.06 -6.45 35.51
C GLU A 33 14.92 -5.42 35.71
N ILE A 34 15.25 -4.15 35.99
CA ILE A 34 14.28 -3.07 36.16
C ILE A 34 13.71 -2.64 34.80
N VAL A 35 14.47 -2.83 33.72
CA VAL A 35 14.06 -2.48 32.34
C VAL A 35 13.10 -3.51 31.73
N GLN A 36 13.11 -4.74 32.24
CA GLN A 36 12.28 -5.84 31.72
C GLN A 36 10.97 -6.10 32.50
N GLN A 37 10.77 -5.45 33.64
CA GLN A 37 9.55 -5.65 34.44
C GLN A 37 8.77 -4.38 34.64
N ASP A 38 7.50 -4.37 34.23
CA ASP A 38 6.49 -3.27 34.31
C ASP A 38 6.16 -2.75 35.71
N THR A 39 7.00 -2.96 36.72
CA THR A 39 6.82 -2.54 38.11
C THR A 39 7.84 -1.49 38.50
N ILE A 40 8.03 -0.45 37.67
CA ILE A 40 9.03 0.63 37.90
C ILE A 40 8.71 1.50 39.15
N LEU A 41 7.48 1.51 39.64
CA LEU A 41 7.07 2.32 40.79
C LEU A 41 7.51 1.78 42.16
N LYS A 42 8.22 0.68 42.27
CA LYS A 42 8.60 0.04 43.55
C LYS A 42 10.06 -0.35 43.70
N LYS A 43 10.98 0.00 42.78
CA LYS A 43 12.39 -0.43 42.85
C LYS A 43 13.38 0.76 42.89
N VAL A 44 14.50 0.56 43.53
CA VAL A 44 15.56 1.49 43.91
C VAL A 44 16.41 1.87 42.71
N LEU A 45 16.64 3.17 42.48
CA LEU A 45 17.62 3.72 41.55
C LEU A 45 18.88 4.11 42.32
N GLU A 46 20.05 3.55 41.97
CA GLU A 46 21.34 3.89 42.58
C GLU A 46 22.12 4.86 41.68
N PHE A 47 22.52 5.98 42.23
CA PHE A 47 23.36 6.98 41.55
C PHE A 47 24.77 6.96 42.13
N ARG A 48 25.78 6.93 41.26
CA ARG A 48 27.17 7.08 41.64
C ARG A 48 27.78 8.34 41.04
N SER A 49 28.19 9.31 41.85
CA SER A 49 28.93 10.48 41.38
C SER A 49 30.44 10.17 41.47
N GLU A 50 31.18 10.21 40.35
CA GLU A 50 32.64 10.12 40.35
C GLU A 50 33.24 11.48 40.72
N GLY A 51 33.77 11.58 41.94
CA GLY A 51 34.57 12.74 42.32
C GLY A 51 34.68 13.08 43.77
N LYS A 52 33.75 12.76 44.63
CA LYS A 52 33.85 13.00 46.09
C LYS A 52 33.00 11.97 46.85
N GLY A 53 33.66 10.90 47.28
CA GLY A 53 33.12 9.97 48.28
C GLY A 53 31.80 9.32 47.91
N ASN A 54 31.67 8.00 47.97
CA ASN A 54 30.46 7.26 47.68
C ASN A 54 29.25 7.78 48.46
N LYS A 55 28.44 8.66 47.86
CA LYS A 55 27.10 8.99 48.33
C LYS A 55 26.09 8.28 47.48
N TRP A 56 25.45 7.29 48.04
CA TRP A 56 24.30 6.58 47.46
C TRP A 56 23.03 7.35 47.72
N ILE A 57 22.28 7.64 46.69
CA ILE A 57 20.92 8.16 46.80
C ILE A 57 19.99 6.99 46.42
N VAL A 58 19.27 6.49 47.39
CA VAL A 58 18.29 5.42 47.26
C VAL A 58 16.92 6.02 47.13
N LEU A 59 16.28 5.86 46.00
CA LEU A 59 14.90 6.28 45.78
C LEU A 59 13.98 5.07 45.96
N GLY A 60 13.35 4.93 47.09
CA GLY A 60 12.38 3.85 47.36
C GLY A 60 11.08 4.47 47.89
N GLY A 61 9.95 4.13 47.26
CA GLY A 61 8.57 4.46 47.66
C GLY A 61 8.37 5.82 48.29
N ASN A 62 7.66 6.71 47.72
CA ASN A 62 7.10 7.99 48.18
C ASN A 62 7.90 8.90 49.22
N GLN A 63 9.14 8.61 49.52
CA GLN A 63 9.94 9.48 50.42
C GLN A 63 11.32 9.78 49.83
N CYS A 64 11.60 11.05 49.62
CA CYS A 64 12.86 11.56 49.10
C CYS A 64 13.66 12.22 50.24
N TYR A 65 14.90 11.75 50.49
CA TYR A 65 15.72 12.21 51.63
C TYR A 65 16.58 13.46 51.38
N SER A 66 16.39 14.15 50.22
CA SER A 66 17.03 15.47 49.99
C SER A 66 16.15 16.34 49.11
N LYS A 67 15.51 17.36 49.68
CA LYS A 67 14.50 18.19 49.03
C LYS A 67 14.99 19.06 47.86
N SER A 68 16.25 19.43 47.77
CA SER A 68 16.73 20.36 46.73
C SER A 68 17.28 19.65 45.46
N LEU A 69 17.73 18.39 45.56
CA LEU A 69 18.20 17.61 44.45
C LEU A 69 17.08 16.76 43.81
N CYS A 70 16.09 16.41 44.61
CA CYS A 70 15.02 15.47 44.25
C CYS A 70 14.05 16.02 43.17
N SER A 71 13.72 17.31 43.22
CA SER A 71 12.80 17.91 42.23
C SER A 71 13.40 17.95 40.82
N THR A 72 14.69 18.25 40.70
CA THR A 72 15.37 18.34 39.41
C THR A 72 15.70 16.97 38.84
N ILE A 73 16.06 16.00 39.70
CA ILE A 73 16.34 14.61 39.29
C ILE A 73 15.04 13.86 38.98
N HIS A 74 13.98 14.03 39.75
CA HIS A 74 12.66 13.42 39.48
C HIS A 74 12.09 13.91 38.15
N PHE A 75 12.17 15.20 37.85
CA PHE A 75 11.72 15.75 36.59
C PHE A 75 12.57 15.26 35.41
N LYS A 76 13.89 15.18 35.56
CA LYS A 76 14.79 14.66 34.50
C LYS A 76 14.62 13.16 34.28
N ILE A 77 14.40 12.35 35.31
CA ILE A 77 14.17 10.91 35.21
C ILE A 77 12.78 10.62 34.64
N LEU A 78 11.73 11.33 35.08
CA LEU A 78 10.40 11.23 34.47
C LEU A 78 10.45 11.63 33.00
N THR A 79 11.16 12.70 32.65
CA THR A 79 11.34 13.13 31.25
C THR A 79 12.12 12.09 30.43
N ILE A 80 13.15 11.45 31.00
CA ILE A 80 13.92 10.39 30.32
C ILE A 80 13.10 9.09 30.22
N LEU A 81 12.27 8.76 31.21
CA LEU A 81 11.39 7.59 31.19
C LEU A 81 10.18 7.79 30.27
N VAL A 82 9.66 9.03 30.21
CA VAL A 82 8.60 9.41 29.25
C VAL A 82 9.15 9.44 27.81
N ILE A 83 10.42 9.85 27.60
CA ILE A 83 11.06 9.79 26.27
C ILE A 83 11.40 8.34 25.86
N LYS A 84 11.45 7.37 26.80
CA LYS A 84 11.79 5.96 26.53
C LYS A 84 10.60 4.98 26.45
N LYS A 85 9.41 5.42 26.77
CA LYS A 85 8.20 4.75 26.36
C LYS A 85 7.80 5.32 24.98
N GLY A 86 8.37 4.79 23.90
CA GLY A 86 7.58 4.73 22.70
C GLY A 86 6.32 3.96 23.10
N ASN A 87 5.21 4.66 23.26
CA ASN A 87 3.96 4.00 23.59
C ASN A 87 3.64 3.11 22.40
N THR A 88 3.82 1.79 22.59
CA THR A 88 3.25 0.83 21.66
C THR A 88 1.75 1.00 21.79
N MET A 89 1.14 1.66 20.81
CA MET A 89 -0.29 1.98 20.86
C MET A 89 -1.12 0.76 20.47
N ILE A 90 -0.60 -0.06 19.57
CA ILE A 90 -1.24 -1.30 19.14
C ILE A 90 -0.18 -2.40 19.06
N LYS A 91 -0.50 -3.55 19.65
CA LYS A 91 0.33 -4.74 19.59
C LYS A 91 -0.53 -5.95 19.25
N VAL A 92 -0.13 -6.64 18.22
CA VAL A 92 -0.72 -7.92 17.80
C VAL A 92 0.28 -9.02 18.10
N ASP A 93 -0.13 -10.03 18.86
CA ASP A 93 0.69 -11.18 19.24
C ASP A 93 0.02 -12.49 18.82
N ASN A 94 0.64 -13.25 17.91
CA ASN A 94 0.22 -14.58 17.45
C ASN A 94 -1.25 -14.63 17.00
N LEU A 95 -1.73 -13.61 16.27
CA LEU A 95 -3.09 -13.56 15.78
C LEU A 95 -3.27 -14.57 14.65
N SER A 96 -4.28 -15.45 14.78
CA SER A 96 -4.70 -16.38 13.74
C SER A 96 -6.19 -16.24 13.50
N PHE A 97 -6.56 -16.17 12.22
CA PHE A 97 -7.96 -16.02 11.81
C PHE A 97 -8.22 -16.70 10.48
N SER A 98 -9.36 -17.39 10.38
CA SER A 98 -9.82 -18.04 9.16
C SER A 98 -11.33 -17.88 8.96
N PHE A 99 -11.73 -17.67 7.70
CA PHE A 99 -13.10 -17.94 7.29
C PHE A 99 -13.30 -19.44 7.05
N PRO A 100 -14.54 -19.96 6.99
CA PRO A 100 -14.79 -21.41 6.82
C PRO A 100 -14.11 -22.04 5.59
N GLN A 101 -13.78 -21.22 4.58
CA GLN A 101 -13.22 -21.67 3.31
C GLN A 101 -11.77 -21.22 3.06
N LYS A 102 -11.25 -20.28 3.89
CA LYS A 102 -9.93 -19.67 3.65
C LYS A 102 -9.28 -19.24 4.96
N GLU A 103 -8.07 -19.74 5.20
CA GLU A 103 -7.18 -19.22 6.25
C GLU A 103 -6.59 -17.88 5.79
N LEU A 104 -6.75 -16.83 6.61
CA LEU A 104 -6.22 -15.51 6.30
C LEU A 104 -4.93 -15.19 7.04
N TYR A 105 -4.84 -15.57 8.33
CA TYR A 105 -3.66 -15.29 9.14
C TYR A 105 -3.28 -16.52 9.96
N ASN A 106 -1.96 -16.76 10.06
CA ASN A 106 -1.40 -17.85 10.85
C ASN A 106 -0.28 -17.30 11.76
N ASN A 107 -0.60 -17.11 13.04
CA ASN A 107 0.33 -16.62 14.06
C ASN A 107 1.04 -15.30 13.70
N ILE A 108 0.33 -14.34 13.09
CA ILE A 108 0.90 -13.04 12.74
C ILE A 108 1.16 -12.20 13.99
N SER A 109 2.28 -11.49 14.00
CA SER A 109 2.65 -10.59 15.09
C SER A 109 3.29 -9.33 14.53
N PHE A 110 2.83 -8.16 14.97
CA PHE A 110 3.38 -6.88 14.58
C PHE A 110 3.06 -5.79 15.61
N THR A 111 3.78 -4.67 15.51
CA THR A 111 3.62 -3.56 16.46
C THR A 111 3.56 -2.23 15.74
N PHE A 112 2.73 -1.32 16.25
CA PHE A 112 2.72 0.08 15.87
C PHE A 112 3.25 0.94 16.99
N GLU A 113 4.23 1.80 16.66
CA GLU A 113 4.85 2.75 17.56
C GLU A 113 4.43 4.18 17.21
N GLU A 114 4.51 5.07 18.18
CA GLU A 114 4.15 6.48 18.02
C GLU A 114 4.93 7.15 16.87
N ALA A 115 4.24 7.96 16.08
CA ALA A 115 4.78 8.73 14.93
C ALA A 115 5.32 7.89 13.75
N GLN A 116 4.97 6.61 13.64
CA GLN A 116 5.29 5.80 12.45
C GLN A 116 4.27 6.00 11.34
N HIS A 117 4.76 6.17 10.11
CA HIS A 117 3.96 6.11 8.89
C HIS A 117 4.16 4.74 8.24
N CYS A 118 3.18 3.86 8.41
CA CYS A 118 3.23 2.48 7.95
C CYS A 118 2.46 2.31 6.65
N ALA A 119 3.10 1.72 5.63
CA ALA A 119 2.39 1.19 4.48
C ALA A 119 2.04 -0.29 4.71
N PHE A 120 0.79 -0.65 4.49
CA PHE A 120 0.32 -2.02 4.57
C PHE A 120 0.09 -2.56 3.17
N ILE A 121 0.94 -3.49 2.75
CA ILE A 121 0.95 -4.08 1.41
C ILE A 121 0.70 -5.58 1.44
N GLY A 122 0.38 -6.17 0.30
CA GLY A 122 0.13 -7.60 0.10
C GLY A 122 -0.75 -7.83 -1.11
N THR A 123 -0.83 -9.06 -1.61
CA THR A 123 -1.67 -9.40 -2.76
C THR A 123 -3.16 -9.13 -2.53
N SER A 124 -3.92 -8.96 -3.60
CA SER A 124 -5.37 -8.80 -3.51
C SER A 124 -5.99 -10.05 -2.87
N GLY A 125 -6.94 -9.85 -1.94
CA GLY A 125 -7.56 -10.96 -1.21
C GLY A 125 -6.68 -11.61 -0.11
N SER A 126 -5.51 -11.05 0.23
CA SER A 126 -4.68 -11.54 1.36
C SER A 126 -5.30 -11.28 2.74
N GLY A 127 -6.32 -10.42 2.82
CA GLY A 127 -7.02 -10.12 4.08
C GLY A 127 -6.69 -8.74 4.69
N LYS A 128 -6.08 -7.81 3.98
CA LYS A 128 -5.70 -6.48 4.50
C LYS A 128 -6.88 -5.73 5.13
N SER A 129 -8.00 -5.61 4.42
CA SER A 129 -9.20 -4.93 4.93
C SER A 129 -9.83 -5.68 6.10
N THR A 130 -9.78 -7.02 6.11
CA THR A 130 -10.25 -7.83 7.26
C THR A 130 -9.41 -7.56 8.50
N LEU A 131 -8.08 -7.39 8.36
CA LEU A 131 -7.23 -7.05 9.50
C LEU A 131 -7.54 -5.65 10.03
N ILE A 132 -7.80 -4.68 9.15
CA ILE A 132 -8.28 -3.35 9.56
C ILE A 132 -9.60 -3.47 10.33
N ASP A 133 -10.56 -4.23 9.83
CA ASP A 133 -11.84 -4.44 10.50
C ASP A 133 -11.67 -5.07 11.91
N ILE A 134 -10.73 -6.03 12.06
CA ILE A 134 -10.40 -6.62 13.37
C ILE A 134 -9.77 -5.57 14.30
N LEU A 135 -8.92 -4.66 13.79
CA LEU A 135 -8.34 -3.58 14.58
C LEU A 135 -9.39 -2.55 15.00
N MET A 136 -10.38 -2.28 14.15
CA MET A 136 -11.45 -1.31 14.43
C MET A 136 -12.52 -1.84 15.38
N ASP A 137 -12.89 -3.11 15.24
CA ASP A 137 -13.93 -3.76 16.05
C ASP A 137 -13.54 -5.23 16.36
N PRO A 138 -12.65 -5.43 17.35
CA PRO A 138 -12.17 -6.75 17.71
C PRO A 138 -13.28 -7.70 18.19
N GLU A 139 -14.38 -7.17 18.75
CA GLU A 139 -15.46 -7.98 19.30
C GLU A 139 -16.32 -8.65 18.20
N LYS A 140 -16.27 -8.13 16.99
CA LYS A 140 -17.00 -8.67 15.83
C LYS A 140 -16.43 -9.99 15.32
N TYR A 141 -15.14 -10.26 15.57
CA TYR A 141 -14.42 -11.39 15.01
C TYR A 141 -13.93 -12.35 16.09
N LEU A 142 -14.06 -13.66 15.82
CA LEU A 142 -13.50 -14.69 16.67
C LEU A 142 -12.12 -15.10 16.12
N PHE A 143 -11.05 -14.63 16.73
CA PHE A 143 -9.68 -14.94 16.37
C PHE A 143 -8.90 -15.56 17.54
N GLU A 144 -7.81 -16.26 17.26
CA GLU A 144 -6.85 -16.74 18.24
C GLU A 144 -5.72 -15.73 18.39
N GLY A 145 -5.04 -15.70 19.55
CA GLY A 145 -3.96 -14.76 19.82
C GLY A 145 -4.37 -13.59 20.69
N LYS A 146 -3.58 -12.52 20.67
CA LYS A 146 -3.80 -11.37 21.53
C LYS A 146 -3.68 -10.06 20.74
N LEU A 147 -4.68 -9.22 20.89
CA LEU A 147 -4.69 -7.84 20.39
C LEU A 147 -4.73 -6.89 21.59
N GLU A 148 -3.70 -6.07 21.73
CA GLU A 148 -3.62 -5.02 22.75
C GLU A 148 -3.73 -3.67 22.04
N ILE A 149 -4.79 -2.94 22.32
CA ILE A 149 -5.01 -1.55 21.89
C ILE A 149 -5.08 -0.70 23.16
N ASP A 150 -4.36 0.42 23.18
CA ASP A 150 -4.46 1.36 24.29
C ASP A 150 -5.92 1.85 24.40
N PRO A 151 -6.59 1.71 25.56
CA PRO A 151 -7.99 2.11 25.73
C PRO A 151 -8.26 3.58 25.41
N ASP A 152 -7.25 4.44 25.57
CA ASP A 152 -7.34 5.87 25.29
C ASP A 152 -6.99 6.21 23.82
N CYS A 153 -6.61 5.22 22.98
CA CYS A 153 -6.24 5.42 21.60
C CYS A 153 -7.48 5.72 20.74
N ARG A 154 -7.52 6.93 20.17
CA ARG A 154 -8.55 7.33 19.21
C ARG A 154 -8.12 6.93 17.80
N ILE A 155 -8.92 6.11 17.15
CA ILE A 155 -8.67 5.65 15.80
C ILE A 155 -9.54 6.44 14.83
N GLY A 156 -8.91 7.15 13.87
CA GLY A 156 -9.59 7.76 12.72
C GLY A 156 -9.55 6.79 11.52
N TYR A 157 -10.62 6.74 10.74
CA TYR A 157 -10.72 5.81 9.62
C TYR A 157 -11.25 6.44 8.34
N VAL A 158 -10.49 6.28 7.26
CA VAL A 158 -10.91 6.64 5.90
C VAL A 158 -11.11 5.37 5.09
N SER A 159 -12.38 5.04 4.82
CA SER A 159 -12.76 3.83 4.09
C SER A 159 -12.43 3.92 2.59
N GLN A 160 -12.25 2.78 1.94
CA GLN A 160 -12.02 2.67 0.49
C GLN A 160 -13.17 3.31 -0.32
N PHE A 161 -14.41 2.97 0.01
CA PHE A 161 -15.60 3.46 -0.69
C PHE A 161 -16.29 4.55 0.12
N SER A 162 -16.14 5.77 -0.34
CA SER A 162 -16.79 6.92 0.25
C SER A 162 -17.73 7.54 -0.79
N GLN A 163 -19.03 7.39 -0.58
CA GLN A 163 -20.00 8.05 -1.43
C GLN A 163 -20.33 9.44 -0.88
N VAL A 164 -20.33 10.42 -1.78
CA VAL A 164 -20.85 11.75 -1.46
C VAL A 164 -22.33 11.61 -1.16
N ASP A 165 -22.74 11.97 0.05
CA ASP A 165 -24.15 12.12 0.36
C ASP A 165 -24.68 13.41 -0.30
N LYS A 166 -25.17 13.27 -1.53
CA LYS A 166 -25.69 14.37 -2.33
C LYS A 166 -26.92 15.05 -1.72
N THR A 167 -27.45 14.52 -0.61
CA THR A 167 -28.60 15.11 0.10
C THR A 167 -28.18 16.16 1.15
N LYS A 168 -26.89 16.20 1.50
CA LYS A 168 -26.35 17.17 2.46
C LYS A 168 -26.01 18.47 1.74
N GLU A 169 -26.81 19.50 2.00
CA GLU A 169 -26.50 20.89 1.61
C GLU A 169 -25.57 21.53 2.64
N MET A 170 -24.24 21.27 2.52
CA MET A 170 -23.23 21.89 3.36
C MET A 170 -21.99 22.19 2.54
N THR A 171 -21.27 23.24 2.91
CA THR A 171 -20.00 23.63 2.29
C THR A 171 -18.89 22.68 2.69
N VAL A 172 -17.80 22.67 1.90
CA VAL A 172 -16.57 21.92 2.23
C VAL A 172 -16.03 22.33 3.60
N PHE A 173 -16.04 23.64 3.91
CA PHE A 173 -15.61 24.14 5.21
C PHE A 173 -16.45 23.58 6.37
N GLU A 174 -17.76 23.61 6.23
CA GLU A 174 -18.70 23.08 7.23
C GLU A 174 -18.56 21.55 7.37
N TYR A 175 -18.32 20.84 6.29
CA TYR A 175 -18.14 19.40 6.31
C TYR A 175 -16.85 18.99 7.06
N ILE A 176 -15.73 19.67 6.80
CA ILE A 176 -14.45 19.40 7.49
C ILE A 176 -14.57 19.76 8.98
N GLY A 177 -15.18 20.90 9.29
CA GLY A 177 -15.35 21.44 10.63
C GLY A 177 -16.61 20.96 11.37
N GLU A 178 -17.36 19.98 10.84
CA GLU A 178 -18.70 19.58 11.32
C GLU A 178 -18.74 19.34 12.83
N ASP A 179 -17.77 18.61 13.38
CA ASP A 179 -17.74 18.28 14.81
C ASP A 179 -17.44 19.51 15.69
N PHE A 180 -16.59 20.41 15.22
CA PHE A 180 -16.29 21.67 15.92
C PHE A 180 -17.48 22.62 15.90
N ILE A 181 -18.15 22.73 14.74
CA ILE A 181 -19.35 23.57 14.59
C ILE A 181 -20.48 23.05 15.47
N LYS A 182 -20.70 21.74 15.54
CA LYS A 182 -21.69 21.12 16.43
C LYS A 182 -21.43 21.47 17.90
N ILE A 183 -20.18 21.39 18.37
CA ILE A 183 -19.85 21.74 19.76
C ILE A 183 -20.05 23.24 19.99
N GLN A 184 -19.69 24.11 19.05
CA GLN A 184 -19.95 25.56 19.17
C GLN A 184 -21.45 25.86 19.23
N ASP A 185 -22.27 25.21 18.43
CA ASP A 185 -23.72 25.33 18.44
C ASP A 185 -24.31 24.81 19.76
N GLU A 186 -23.79 23.70 20.28
CA GLU A 186 -24.18 23.16 21.59
C GLU A 186 -23.86 24.15 22.69
N ILE A 187 -22.64 24.70 22.75
CA ILE A 187 -22.24 25.74 23.72
C ILE A 187 -23.16 26.94 23.62
N THR A 188 -23.46 27.41 22.40
CA THR A 188 -24.33 28.57 22.16
C THR A 188 -25.76 28.28 22.63
N THR A 189 -26.26 27.08 22.40
CA THR A 189 -27.60 26.64 22.82
C THR A 189 -27.69 26.58 24.35
N ILE A 190 -26.68 26.03 25.03
CA ILE A 190 -26.66 25.96 26.48
C ILE A 190 -26.62 27.37 27.08
N TYR A 191 -25.84 28.30 26.52
CA TYR A 191 -25.86 29.71 26.99
C TYR A 191 -27.24 30.38 26.82
N ALA A 192 -27.96 30.08 25.71
CA ALA A 192 -29.31 30.57 25.52
C ALA A 192 -30.32 29.97 26.53
N GLU A 193 -30.18 28.70 26.86
CA GLU A 193 -30.97 28.00 27.87
C GLU A 193 -30.71 28.58 29.30
N MET A 194 -29.45 28.88 29.61
CA MET A 194 -29.08 29.54 30.90
C MET A 194 -29.77 30.88 31.09
N ALA A 195 -30.10 31.59 30.03
CA ALA A 195 -30.80 32.87 30.11
C ALA A 195 -32.31 32.71 30.47
N THR A 196 -32.89 31.53 30.35
CA THR A 196 -34.34 31.28 30.50
C THR A 196 -34.70 30.29 31.60
N THR A 197 -33.76 29.49 32.10
CA THR A 197 -33.98 28.37 33.03
C THR A 197 -33.39 28.65 34.42
N SER A 198 -34.03 28.12 35.47
CA SER A 198 -33.57 28.25 36.87
C SER A 198 -32.58 27.16 37.32
N ASP A 199 -32.38 26.10 36.53
CA ASP A 199 -31.44 25.00 36.80
C ASP A 199 -30.03 25.34 36.26
N MET A 200 -29.37 26.27 36.95
CA MET A 200 -28.10 26.83 36.54
C MET A 200 -26.94 25.84 36.73
N ASP A 201 -26.98 24.99 37.77
CA ASP A 201 -25.84 24.13 38.13
C ASP A 201 -25.63 23.02 37.07
N SER A 202 -26.70 22.36 36.59
CA SER A 202 -26.60 21.34 35.57
C SER A 202 -26.18 21.87 34.20
N LEU A 203 -26.58 23.11 33.88
CA LEU A 203 -26.18 23.78 32.64
C LEU A 203 -24.72 24.25 32.68
N LEU A 204 -24.22 24.66 33.83
CA LEU A 204 -22.80 24.99 34.03
C LEU A 204 -21.89 23.77 33.83
N GLU A 205 -22.28 22.60 34.39
CA GLU A 205 -21.54 21.37 34.16
C GLU A 205 -21.48 20.98 32.66
N LYS A 206 -22.61 21.09 31.95
CA LYS A 206 -22.68 20.81 30.52
C LYS A 206 -21.81 21.76 29.68
N VAL A 207 -21.92 23.07 29.94
CA VAL A 207 -21.08 24.05 29.23
C VAL A 207 -19.60 23.82 29.51
N GLN A 208 -19.23 23.51 30.77
CA GLN A 208 -17.82 23.23 31.08
C GLN A 208 -17.32 22.00 30.32
N LEU A 209 -18.10 20.92 30.27
CA LEU A 209 -17.75 19.71 29.53
C LEU A 209 -17.59 20.00 28.03
N ALA A 210 -18.51 20.76 27.42
CA ALA A 210 -18.43 21.13 26.02
C ALA A 210 -17.21 22.01 25.71
N LEU A 211 -16.91 22.97 26.59
CA LEU A 211 -15.71 23.82 26.47
C LEU A 211 -14.41 23.03 26.63
N ASP A 212 -14.35 22.14 27.63
CA ASP A 212 -13.17 21.24 27.82
C ASP A 212 -12.96 20.34 26.59
N THR A 213 -14.03 19.83 26.00
CA THR A 213 -14.00 19.03 24.78
C THR A 213 -13.48 19.85 23.59
N PHE A 214 -14.01 21.07 23.42
CA PHE A 214 -13.60 21.99 22.35
C PHE A 214 -12.13 22.39 22.48
N GLU A 215 -11.66 22.68 23.68
CA GLU A 215 -10.25 23.00 23.96
C GLU A 215 -9.34 21.80 23.73
N ALA A 216 -9.75 20.60 24.17
CA ALA A 216 -9.01 19.35 23.95
C ALA A 216 -8.81 19.02 22.45
N MET A 217 -9.76 19.42 21.60
CA MET A 217 -9.68 19.29 20.15
C MET A 217 -8.91 20.45 19.48
N ASP A 218 -8.37 21.42 20.23
CA ASP A 218 -7.78 22.67 19.70
C ASP A 218 -8.78 23.50 18.87
N GLY A 219 -9.99 23.60 19.39
CA GLY A 219 -11.12 24.22 18.71
C GLY A 219 -10.91 25.70 18.36
N ASP A 220 -10.11 26.45 19.13
CA ASP A 220 -9.77 27.84 18.80
C ASP A 220 -9.00 28.01 17.48
N ASN A 221 -8.35 26.93 17.00
CA ASN A 221 -7.51 26.98 15.82
C ASN A 221 -8.06 26.16 14.62
N PHE A 222 -9.26 25.54 14.74
CA PHE A 222 -9.74 24.62 13.72
C PHE A 222 -9.91 25.28 12.34
N GLU A 223 -10.41 26.52 12.28
CA GLU A 223 -10.57 27.26 11.02
C GLU A 223 -9.22 27.52 10.32
N ASN A 224 -8.21 27.91 11.08
CA ASN A 224 -6.86 28.10 10.55
C ASN A 224 -6.25 26.78 10.08
N THR A 225 -6.53 25.69 10.77
CA THR A 225 -6.06 24.35 10.42
C THR A 225 -6.71 23.86 9.13
N ILE A 226 -8.04 24.05 8.96
CA ILE A 226 -8.75 23.75 7.70
C ILE A 226 -8.15 24.57 6.55
N ASN A 227 -8.02 25.88 6.72
CA ASN A 227 -7.44 26.74 5.68
C ASN A 227 -6.01 26.32 5.31
N LYS A 228 -5.20 25.92 6.29
CA LYS A 228 -3.83 25.42 6.06
C LYS A 228 -3.83 24.11 5.26
N GLN A 229 -4.69 23.16 5.61
CA GLN A 229 -4.80 21.88 4.90
C GLN A 229 -5.29 22.07 3.46
N LEU A 230 -6.34 22.91 3.25
CA LEU A 230 -6.84 23.25 1.92
C LEU A 230 -5.77 23.93 1.04
N ASN A 231 -4.97 24.85 1.61
CA ASN A 231 -3.86 25.48 0.92
C ASN A 231 -2.75 24.48 0.56
N LEU A 232 -2.40 23.57 1.50
CA LEU A 232 -1.38 22.54 1.29
C LEU A 232 -1.75 21.60 0.11
N ALA A 233 -3.03 21.29 -0.01
CA ALA A 233 -3.57 20.44 -1.06
C ALA A 233 -3.94 21.20 -2.35
N ASN A 234 -3.76 22.54 -2.42
CA ASN A 234 -4.22 23.40 -3.51
C ASN A 234 -5.76 23.38 -3.75
N LEU A 235 -6.53 23.08 -2.71
CA LEU A 235 -8.00 22.95 -2.77
C LEU A 235 -8.73 24.16 -2.16
N MET A 236 -8.05 25.27 -1.93
CA MET A 236 -8.64 26.46 -1.29
C MET A 236 -9.86 27.01 -2.08
N LYS A 237 -9.86 26.83 -3.42
CA LYS A 237 -10.95 27.18 -4.30
C LYS A 237 -12.28 26.45 -4.01
N LEU A 238 -12.18 25.28 -3.35
CA LEU A 238 -13.34 24.43 -3.04
C LEU A 238 -14.00 24.78 -1.71
N LYS A 239 -13.38 25.64 -0.88
CA LYS A 239 -13.80 25.91 0.51
C LYS A 239 -15.29 26.22 0.66
N ASP A 240 -15.80 27.07 -0.22
CA ASP A 240 -17.17 27.59 -0.13
C ASP A 240 -18.14 26.85 -1.10
N LEU A 241 -17.66 25.83 -1.83
CA LEU A 241 -18.50 24.98 -2.68
C LEU A 241 -19.27 23.98 -1.83
N ASN A 242 -20.42 23.55 -2.36
CA ASN A 242 -21.19 22.47 -1.74
C ASN A 242 -20.47 21.13 -1.94
N VAL A 243 -20.46 20.29 -0.91
CA VAL A 243 -19.86 18.95 -0.96
C VAL A 243 -20.42 18.09 -2.10
N SER A 244 -21.69 18.29 -2.47
CA SER A 244 -22.35 17.59 -3.58
C SER A 244 -21.80 17.93 -4.97
N GLU A 245 -21.07 19.04 -5.11
CA GLU A 245 -20.47 19.52 -6.36
C GLU A 245 -19.07 18.95 -6.59
N LEU A 246 -18.47 18.31 -5.58
CA LEU A 246 -17.12 17.79 -5.65
C LEU A 246 -17.02 16.55 -6.53
N SER A 247 -15.88 16.42 -7.23
CA SER A 247 -15.48 15.15 -7.83
C SER A 247 -15.19 14.09 -6.74
N GLY A 248 -15.26 12.80 -7.10
CA GLY A 248 -14.96 11.72 -6.16
C GLY A 248 -13.57 11.83 -5.52
N GLY A 249 -12.55 12.21 -6.31
CA GLY A 249 -11.18 12.40 -5.82
C GLY A 249 -11.04 13.60 -4.87
N GLU A 250 -11.65 14.75 -5.20
CA GLU A 250 -11.67 15.92 -4.31
C GLU A 250 -12.38 15.59 -2.99
N PHE A 251 -13.53 14.91 -3.07
CA PHE A 251 -14.26 14.49 -1.87
C PHE A 251 -13.43 13.57 -0.98
N LYS A 252 -12.68 12.63 -1.56
CA LYS A 252 -11.78 11.74 -0.82
C LYS A 252 -10.74 12.52 -0.03
N LEU A 253 -10.11 13.54 -0.64
CA LEU A 253 -9.15 14.41 0.04
C LEU A 253 -9.82 15.20 1.18
N ILE A 254 -11.04 15.70 0.97
CA ILE A 254 -11.79 16.41 2.00
C ILE A 254 -12.11 15.49 3.20
N GLN A 255 -12.42 14.21 2.95
CA GLN A 255 -12.58 13.23 4.03
C GLN A 255 -11.28 12.97 4.80
N VAL A 256 -10.15 12.83 4.09
CA VAL A 256 -8.83 12.72 4.73
C VAL A 256 -8.57 13.94 5.62
N MET A 257 -8.87 15.15 5.15
CA MET A 257 -8.69 16.38 5.93
C MET A 257 -9.59 16.40 7.18
N LYS A 258 -10.85 15.97 7.06
CA LYS A 258 -11.80 15.87 8.18
C LYS A 258 -11.25 14.94 9.27
N GLU A 259 -10.82 13.74 8.90
CA GLU A 259 -10.25 12.79 9.86
C GLU A 259 -8.94 13.32 10.48
N MET A 260 -8.07 13.97 9.70
CA MET A 260 -6.84 14.57 10.21
C MET A 260 -7.12 15.73 11.19
N LEU A 261 -8.22 16.47 11.00
CA LEU A 261 -8.60 17.58 11.88
C LEU A 261 -9.01 17.09 13.28
N SER A 262 -9.62 15.90 13.37
CA SER A 262 -9.99 15.28 14.65
C SER A 262 -8.78 14.83 15.48
N ARG A 263 -7.57 14.88 14.91
CA ARG A 263 -6.29 14.48 15.53
C ARG A 263 -6.35 13.10 16.17
N PRO A 264 -6.63 12.06 15.41
CA PRO A 264 -6.60 10.70 15.94
C PRO A 264 -5.18 10.32 16.35
N ASP A 265 -5.05 9.43 17.34
CA ASP A 265 -3.76 8.89 17.76
C ASP A 265 -3.23 7.89 16.73
N LEU A 266 -4.11 7.10 16.11
CA LEU A 266 -3.87 6.29 14.91
C LEU A 266 -4.85 6.68 13.81
N MET A 267 -4.35 6.99 12.63
CA MET A 267 -5.17 7.17 11.43
C MET A 267 -4.99 5.98 10.49
N ILE A 268 -6.08 5.32 10.15
CA ILE A 268 -6.12 4.21 9.19
C ILE A 268 -6.76 4.70 7.89
N MET A 269 -6.11 4.45 6.77
CA MET A 269 -6.65 4.75 5.44
C MET A 269 -6.63 3.48 4.58
N ASP A 270 -7.77 3.10 4.06
CA ASP A 270 -7.90 1.94 3.16
C ASP A 270 -8.01 2.42 1.71
N GLU A 271 -6.96 2.21 0.92
CA GLU A 271 -6.82 2.63 -0.48
C GLU A 271 -7.28 4.09 -0.74
N PRO A 272 -6.68 5.08 -0.06
CA PRO A 272 -7.09 6.48 -0.19
C PRO A 272 -6.74 7.09 -1.56
N ASP A 273 -5.91 6.43 -2.34
CA ASP A 273 -5.39 6.84 -3.65
C ASP A 273 -6.26 6.40 -4.83
N VAL A 274 -7.23 5.50 -4.61
CA VAL A 274 -8.11 5.01 -5.67
C VAL A 274 -8.95 6.16 -6.25
N PHE A 275 -9.01 6.25 -7.59
CA PHE A 275 -9.70 7.29 -8.37
C PHE A 275 -9.10 8.71 -8.24
N LEU A 276 -7.92 8.89 -7.67
CA LEU A 276 -7.24 10.19 -7.66
C LEU A 276 -6.46 10.41 -8.96
N ASP A 277 -6.63 11.58 -9.57
CA ASP A 277 -5.75 12.04 -10.64
C ASP A 277 -4.37 12.48 -10.09
N PHE A 278 -3.43 12.80 -10.96
CA PHE A 278 -2.06 13.15 -10.55
C PHE A 278 -1.97 14.34 -9.60
N GLU A 279 -2.84 15.36 -9.77
CA GLU A 279 -2.86 16.54 -8.90
C GLU A 279 -3.36 16.17 -7.51
N ASN A 280 -4.46 15.43 -7.44
CA ASN A 280 -5.06 14.97 -6.19
C ASN A 280 -4.17 13.94 -5.47
N LEU A 281 -3.46 13.08 -6.20
CA LEU A 281 -2.49 12.16 -5.63
C LEU A 281 -1.31 12.91 -4.97
N ASN A 282 -0.82 13.97 -5.60
CA ASN A 282 0.21 14.82 -5.01
C ASN A 282 -0.31 15.59 -3.78
N ALA A 283 -1.57 16.02 -3.81
CA ALA A 283 -2.22 16.62 -2.65
C ALA A 283 -2.30 15.63 -1.48
N LEU A 284 -2.71 14.38 -1.74
CA LEU A 284 -2.73 13.30 -0.74
C LEU A 284 -1.33 13.06 -0.15
N LYS A 285 -0.28 12.97 -0.98
CA LYS A 285 1.11 12.87 -0.51
C LYS A 285 1.48 13.97 0.47
N LYS A 286 1.16 15.23 0.14
CA LYS A 286 1.45 16.37 1.00
C LYS A 286 0.69 16.29 2.33
N LEU A 287 -0.57 15.87 2.31
CA LEU A 287 -1.38 15.65 3.52
C LEU A 287 -0.76 14.56 4.40
N ILE A 288 -0.47 13.39 3.83
CA ILE A 288 0.20 12.28 4.55
C ILE A 288 1.50 12.76 5.21
N ASN A 289 2.38 13.40 4.46
CA ASN A 289 3.68 13.87 4.97
C ASN A 289 3.55 15.01 6.00
N SER A 290 2.43 15.72 6.03
CA SER A 290 2.15 16.76 7.03
C SER A 290 1.61 16.20 8.36
N HIS A 291 1.08 14.96 8.34
CA HIS A 291 0.56 14.30 9.53
C HIS A 291 1.71 13.95 10.49
N LYS A 292 1.47 14.15 11.79
CA LYS A 292 2.48 13.91 12.82
C LYS A 292 2.17 12.72 13.72
N GLY A 293 0.93 12.25 13.67
CA GLY A 293 0.47 11.07 14.39
C GLY A 293 0.89 9.77 13.74
N MET A 294 0.47 8.67 14.30
CA MET A 294 0.66 7.35 13.72
C MET A 294 -0.28 7.16 12.54
N LEU A 295 0.22 6.57 11.46
CA LEU A 295 -0.53 6.37 10.23
C LEU A 295 -0.35 4.93 9.71
N LEU A 296 -1.46 4.29 9.37
CA LEU A 296 -1.50 3.01 8.66
C LEU A 296 -2.26 3.20 7.35
N VAL A 297 -1.60 3.01 6.23
CA VAL A 297 -2.20 3.18 4.91
C VAL A 297 -2.10 1.88 4.12
N VAL A 298 -3.23 1.32 3.73
CA VAL A 298 -3.29 0.30 2.69
C VAL A 298 -3.23 1.02 1.35
N THR A 299 -2.20 0.77 0.59
CA THR A 299 -2.06 1.32 -0.77
C THR A 299 -1.23 0.41 -1.65
N HIS A 300 -1.58 0.42 -2.92
CA HIS A 300 -0.81 -0.23 -4.00
C HIS A 300 -0.14 0.80 -4.91
N ASN A 301 -0.27 2.09 -4.58
CA ASN A 301 0.30 3.17 -5.36
C ASN A 301 1.80 3.32 -5.08
N ARG A 302 2.63 2.97 -6.05
CA ARG A 302 4.10 3.00 -5.92
C ARG A 302 4.66 4.41 -5.69
N TYR A 303 3.97 5.45 -6.16
CA TYR A 303 4.36 6.82 -5.89
C TYR A 303 4.24 7.18 -4.40
N LEU A 304 3.14 6.83 -3.75
CA LEU A 304 2.97 7.02 -2.31
C LEU A 304 3.94 6.15 -1.51
N LEU A 305 4.09 4.88 -1.89
CA LEU A 305 4.98 3.93 -1.22
C LEU A 305 6.42 4.43 -1.15
N ASN A 306 6.91 5.03 -2.21
CA ASN A 306 8.29 5.54 -2.27
C ASN A 306 8.50 6.86 -1.51
N HIS A 307 7.43 7.62 -1.18
CA HIS A 307 7.59 9.01 -0.71
C HIS A 307 6.94 9.33 0.64
N CYS A 308 6.13 8.41 1.21
CA CYS A 308 5.30 8.74 2.36
C CYS A 308 5.58 7.89 3.61
N PHE A 309 6.22 6.73 3.47
CA PHE A 309 6.28 5.74 4.53
C PHE A 309 7.70 5.45 4.99
N ASN A 310 7.85 5.19 6.29
CA ASN A 310 9.09 4.81 6.94
C ASN A 310 9.05 3.40 7.55
N LYS A 311 7.90 2.72 7.43
CA LYS A 311 7.73 1.33 7.82
C LYS A 311 6.84 0.62 6.81
N ILE A 312 7.20 -0.60 6.45
CA ILE A 312 6.41 -1.47 5.57
C ILE A 312 5.92 -2.67 6.38
N ILE A 313 4.66 -2.97 6.26
CA ILE A 313 4.03 -4.18 6.78
C ILE A 313 3.51 -4.95 5.57
N HIS A 314 4.08 -6.11 5.32
CA HIS A 314 3.73 -6.94 4.17
C HIS A 314 3.02 -8.20 4.63
N LEU A 315 1.79 -8.40 4.18
CA LEU A 315 0.97 -9.58 4.44
C LEU A 315 0.92 -10.46 3.19
N GLU A 316 1.50 -11.65 3.28
CA GLU A 316 1.52 -12.61 2.18
C GLU A 316 1.46 -14.04 2.70
N ASN A 317 0.75 -14.92 2.00
CA ASN A 317 0.66 -16.36 2.33
C ASN A 317 0.36 -16.63 3.81
N THR A 318 -0.59 -15.90 4.40
CA THR A 318 -1.01 -15.97 5.81
C THR A 318 0.01 -15.49 6.85
N GLU A 319 1.16 -14.99 6.43
CA GLU A 319 2.24 -14.48 7.29
C GLU A 319 2.43 -12.97 7.13
N ILE A 320 3.03 -12.33 8.13
CA ILE A 320 3.38 -10.90 8.11
C ILE A 320 4.88 -10.72 8.23
N GLN A 321 5.42 -9.78 7.46
CA GLN A 321 6.79 -9.30 7.58
C GLN A 321 6.78 -7.79 7.84
N GLU A 322 7.52 -7.36 8.86
CA GLU A 322 7.75 -5.95 9.15
C GLU A 322 9.14 -5.54 8.65
N PHE A 323 9.22 -4.35 8.07
CA PHE A 323 10.46 -3.75 7.64
C PHE A 323 10.49 -2.26 8.01
N ASP A 324 11.49 -1.88 8.81
CA ASP A 324 11.72 -0.48 9.18
C ASP A 324 12.61 0.18 8.12
N GLY A 325 12.01 1.01 7.28
CA GLY A 325 12.68 1.68 6.17
C GLY A 325 11.72 2.08 5.05
N ARG A 326 12.30 2.60 3.95
CA ARG A 326 11.54 2.99 2.76
C ARG A 326 11.15 1.77 1.94
N TYR A 327 10.10 1.90 1.13
CA TYR A 327 9.63 0.84 0.24
C TYR A 327 10.71 0.37 -0.76
N ILE A 328 11.55 1.30 -1.26
CA ILE A 328 12.65 0.97 -2.16
C ILE A 328 13.70 0.08 -1.48
N ASP A 329 14.02 0.34 -0.19
CA ASP A 329 14.97 -0.45 0.59
C ASP A 329 14.39 -1.84 0.89
N TYR A 330 13.07 -1.91 1.12
CA TYR A 330 12.34 -3.16 1.31
C TYR A 330 12.42 -4.06 0.07
N ASN A 331 12.10 -3.51 -1.11
CA ASN A 331 12.16 -4.27 -2.37
C ASN A 331 13.58 -4.76 -2.67
N PHE A 332 14.58 -3.95 -2.36
CA PHE A 332 15.98 -4.34 -2.50
C PHE A 332 16.32 -5.53 -1.58
N SER A 333 15.89 -5.49 -0.33
CA SER A 333 16.06 -6.61 0.62
C SER A 333 15.37 -7.89 0.13
N LEU A 334 14.15 -7.78 -0.39
CA LEU A 334 13.45 -8.91 -0.99
C LEU A 334 14.20 -9.50 -2.19
N LEU A 335 14.75 -8.64 -3.06
CA LEU A 335 15.52 -9.08 -4.23
C LEU A 335 16.79 -9.82 -3.82
N GLN A 336 17.51 -9.31 -2.81
CA GLN A 336 18.70 -10.00 -2.25
C GLN A 336 18.35 -11.38 -1.70
N THR A 337 17.30 -11.45 -0.88
CA THR A 337 16.80 -12.72 -0.32
C THR A 337 16.40 -13.69 -1.43
N LYS A 338 15.73 -13.21 -2.48
CA LYS A 338 15.33 -14.01 -3.63
C LYS A 338 16.54 -14.63 -4.35
N ILE A 339 17.62 -13.85 -4.56
CA ILE A 339 18.84 -14.34 -5.23
C ILE A 339 19.49 -15.45 -4.38
N GLU A 340 19.64 -15.21 -3.08
CA GLU A 340 20.23 -16.19 -2.16
C GLU A 340 19.44 -17.50 -2.13
N LEU A 341 18.14 -17.43 -2.05
CA LEU A 341 17.26 -18.60 -1.96
C LEU A 341 17.18 -19.37 -3.29
N GLN A 342 17.19 -18.67 -4.43
CA GLN A 342 17.24 -19.33 -5.72
C GLN A 342 18.57 -20.06 -5.92
N GLU A 343 19.70 -19.49 -5.48
CA GLU A 343 21.01 -20.16 -5.51
C GLU A 343 20.99 -21.45 -4.66
N ILE A 344 20.44 -21.36 -3.43
CA ILE A 344 20.29 -22.53 -2.57
C ILE A 344 19.36 -23.57 -3.20
N ALA A 345 18.23 -23.14 -3.76
CA ALA A 345 17.25 -24.05 -4.38
C ALA A 345 17.84 -24.79 -5.58
N VAL A 346 18.64 -24.12 -6.41
CA VAL A 346 19.34 -24.76 -7.54
C VAL A 346 20.38 -25.78 -7.02
N ALA A 347 21.18 -25.42 -6.01
CA ALA A 347 22.15 -26.32 -5.42
C ALA A 347 21.49 -27.55 -4.78
N GLU A 348 20.35 -27.38 -4.07
CA GLU A 348 19.57 -28.48 -3.50
C GLU A 348 18.96 -29.36 -4.59
N ALA A 349 18.46 -28.77 -5.68
CA ALA A 349 17.91 -29.53 -6.81
C ALA A 349 18.99 -30.39 -7.48
N GLU A 350 20.18 -29.85 -7.73
CA GLU A 350 21.33 -30.62 -8.25
C GLU A 350 21.75 -31.75 -7.29
N GLU A 351 21.70 -31.52 -5.98
CA GLU A 351 22.02 -32.56 -5.00
C GLU A 351 20.97 -33.67 -5.03
N ILE A 352 19.68 -33.36 -5.08
CA ILE A 352 18.58 -34.31 -5.21
C ILE A 352 18.74 -35.14 -6.50
N GLU A 353 18.99 -34.51 -7.64
CA GLU A 353 19.21 -35.20 -8.92
C GLU A 353 20.40 -36.16 -8.87
N ARG A 354 21.50 -35.77 -8.23
CA ARG A 354 22.65 -36.69 -7.98
C ARG A 354 22.25 -37.90 -7.14
N TYR A 355 21.38 -37.72 -6.13
CA TYR A 355 20.87 -38.83 -5.33
C TYR A 355 19.92 -39.72 -6.14
N ASP A 356 19.09 -39.17 -7.00
CA ASP A 356 18.23 -39.92 -7.91
C ASP A 356 19.05 -40.85 -8.82
N HIS A 357 20.07 -40.34 -9.48
CA HIS A 357 20.98 -41.14 -10.28
C HIS A 357 21.67 -42.26 -9.49
N ILE A 358 22.10 -41.95 -8.24
CA ILE A 358 22.70 -42.97 -7.37
C ILE A 358 21.67 -44.05 -6.97
N ILE A 359 20.44 -43.66 -6.65
CA ILE A 359 19.34 -44.55 -6.30
C ILE A 359 18.96 -45.46 -7.46
N ASP A 360 18.85 -44.90 -8.67
CA ASP A 360 18.52 -45.66 -9.88
C ASP A 360 19.62 -46.66 -10.25
N ASN A 361 20.88 -46.27 -10.20
CA ASN A 361 22.02 -47.18 -10.35
C ASN A 361 22.00 -48.30 -9.29
N LEU A 362 21.68 -47.99 -8.03
CA LEU A 362 21.58 -49.01 -6.99
C LEU A 362 20.35 -49.91 -7.18
N ARG A 363 19.26 -49.44 -7.76
CA ARG A 363 18.07 -50.23 -8.13
C ARG A 363 18.41 -51.21 -9.26
N GLU A 364 19.10 -50.75 -10.32
CA GLU A 364 19.56 -51.62 -11.41
C GLU A 364 20.50 -52.71 -10.91
N ILE A 365 21.51 -52.36 -10.07
CA ILE A 365 22.46 -53.36 -9.52
C ILE A 365 21.72 -54.33 -8.57
N ALA A 366 20.72 -53.88 -7.80
CA ALA A 366 19.93 -54.72 -6.92
C ALA A 366 19.03 -55.73 -7.66
N THR A 367 18.63 -55.44 -8.90
CA THR A 367 17.89 -56.37 -9.75
C THR A 367 18.75 -57.52 -10.25
N TYR A 368 20.07 -57.31 -10.41
CA TYR A 368 21.00 -58.34 -10.87
C TYR A 368 21.64 -59.16 -9.73
N ASN A 369 21.78 -58.58 -8.49
CA ASN A 369 22.43 -59.23 -7.35
C ASN A 369 21.67 -58.98 -6.07
N SER A 370 21.02 -59.99 -5.51
CA SER A 370 20.19 -59.92 -4.28
C SER A 370 21.02 -59.98 -3.00
N GLU A 371 21.89 -59.02 -2.70
CA GLU A 371 22.58 -58.92 -1.44
C GLU A 371 21.83 -58.02 -0.43
N ALA A 372 21.59 -58.54 0.79
CA ALA A 372 20.86 -57.84 1.84
C ALA A 372 21.54 -56.54 2.31
N SER A 373 22.84 -56.36 2.12
CA SER A 373 23.60 -55.17 2.44
C SER A 373 23.25 -54.01 1.50
N ARG A 374 23.03 -54.28 0.23
CA ARG A 374 22.67 -53.30 -0.80
C ARG A 374 21.27 -52.78 -0.66
N GLY A 375 20.31 -53.63 -0.26
CA GLY A 375 18.95 -53.23 0.06
C GLY A 375 18.88 -52.27 1.24
N ARG A 376 19.79 -52.41 2.23
CA ARG A 376 19.89 -51.46 3.36
C ARG A 376 20.47 -50.12 2.92
N ALA A 377 21.50 -50.14 2.04
CA ALA A 377 22.11 -48.94 1.47
C ALA A 377 21.09 -48.12 0.63
N LEU A 378 20.29 -48.81 -0.19
CA LEU A 378 19.24 -48.19 -1.00
C LEU A 378 18.19 -47.50 -0.08
N LYS A 379 17.66 -48.20 0.93
CA LYS A 379 16.70 -47.64 1.88
C LYS A 379 17.25 -46.43 2.64
N ALA A 380 18.53 -46.45 3.02
CA ALA A 380 19.15 -45.32 3.69
C ALA A 380 19.26 -44.06 2.80
N ARG A 381 19.52 -44.28 1.50
CA ARG A 381 19.61 -43.17 0.53
C ARG A 381 18.26 -42.59 0.15
N VAL A 382 17.26 -43.42 -0.07
CA VAL A 382 15.88 -42.95 -0.26
C VAL A 382 15.40 -42.15 0.95
N LYS A 383 15.66 -42.61 2.17
CA LYS A 383 15.28 -41.88 3.38
C LYS A 383 16.08 -40.58 3.56
N PHE A 384 17.27 -40.48 3.02
CA PHE A 384 18.07 -39.24 3.04
C PHE A 384 17.50 -38.24 2.02
N GLN A 385 17.17 -38.67 0.82
CA GLN A 385 16.50 -37.88 -0.20
C GLN A 385 15.16 -37.32 0.28
N GLU A 386 14.30 -38.19 0.87
CA GLU A 386 13.04 -37.76 1.49
C GLU A 386 13.25 -36.65 2.56
N ARG A 387 14.37 -36.69 3.28
CA ARG A 387 14.73 -35.65 4.26
C ARG A 387 15.20 -34.36 3.59
N LEU A 388 15.91 -34.43 2.47
CA LEU A 388 16.32 -33.25 1.68
C LEU A 388 15.07 -32.58 1.08
N GLU A 389 14.18 -33.36 0.50
CA GLU A 389 12.92 -32.84 -0.04
C GLU A 389 12.03 -32.20 1.03
N ALA A 390 11.98 -32.78 2.24
CA ALA A 390 11.25 -32.24 3.39
C ALA A 390 11.86 -30.98 4.00
N ARG A 391 13.17 -30.72 3.73
CA ARG A 391 13.88 -29.51 4.20
C ARG A 391 13.88 -28.40 3.18
N ARG A 392 13.34 -28.62 1.99
CA ARG A 392 13.29 -27.62 0.93
C ARG A 392 12.61 -26.36 1.48
N ILE A 393 13.37 -25.28 1.51
CA ILE A 393 12.92 -24.01 2.06
C ILE A 393 11.74 -23.49 1.20
N LYS A 394 10.60 -23.31 1.85
CA LYS A 394 9.45 -22.59 1.28
C LYS A 394 9.40 -21.24 1.95
N GLU A 395 9.90 -20.21 1.30
CA GLU A 395 9.79 -18.85 1.81
C GLU A 395 8.56 -18.16 1.23
N PRO A 396 7.58 -17.79 2.06
CA PRO A 396 6.29 -17.25 1.62
C PRO A 396 6.42 -15.90 0.91
N PHE A 397 7.47 -15.11 1.22
CA PHE A 397 7.66 -13.76 0.66
C PHE A 397 8.50 -13.71 -0.62
N VAL A 398 9.20 -14.78 -0.97
CA VAL A 398 10.08 -14.84 -2.15
C VAL A 398 9.37 -15.42 -3.35
N ASP A 399 8.43 -16.32 -3.12
CA ASP A 399 7.71 -17.06 -4.16
C ASP A 399 6.30 -16.46 -4.37
N ILE A 400 6.23 -15.11 -4.46
CA ILE A 400 4.99 -14.41 -4.77
C ILE A 400 4.62 -14.74 -6.21
N LYS A 401 3.54 -15.48 -6.40
CA LYS A 401 3.04 -15.82 -7.72
C LYS A 401 2.52 -14.57 -8.43
N GLN A 402 3.31 -14.09 -9.37
CA GLN A 402 2.85 -13.01 -10.25
C GLN A 402 1.89 -13.58 -11.29
N PRO A 403 0.76 -12.91 -11.58
CA PRO A 403 -0.08 -13.31 -12.68
C PRO A 403 0.67 -13.19 -14.02
N ASN A 404 0.40 -14.10 -14.93
CA ASN A 404 1.01 -14.12 -16.26
C ASN A 404 0.03 -13.54 -17.29
N ILE A 405 -0.16 -12.23 -17.24
CA ILE A 405 -1.05 -11.51 -18.15
C ILE A 405 -0.42 -11.51 -19.55
N ARG A 406 -1.20 -11.86 -20.58
CA ARG A 406 -0.76 -11.83 -21.98
C ARG A 406 -1.93 -11.43 -22.86
N PHE A 407 -1.72 -10.42 -23.68
CA PHE A 407 -2.71 -10.04 -24.70
C PHE A 407 -2.34 -10.73 -26.04
N GLY A 408 -3.19 -11.64 -26.48
CA GLY A 408 -3.06 -12.28 -27.78
C GLY A 408 -3.58 -11.37 -28.91
N ILE A 409 -3.10 -11.61 -30.13
CA ILE A 409 -3.59 -10.96 -31.35
C ILE A 409 -3.92 -12.06 -32.36
N ASP A 410 -5.12 -12.04 -32.91
CA ASP A 410 -5.53 -12.94 -33.99
C ASP A 410 -4.82 -12.59 -35.33
N LYS A 411 -4.70 -11.27 -35.58
CA LYS A 411 -4.08 -10.77 -36.81
C LYS A 411 -3.28 -9.49 -36.55
N GLU A 412 -1.97 -9.54 -36.79
CA GLU A 412 -1.12 -8.35 -36.83
C GLU A 412 -1.51 -7.45 -37.99
N LEU A 413 -1.60 -6.15 -37.76
CA LEU A 413 -1.87 -5.14 -38.78
C LEU A 413 -0.56 -4.52 -39.27
N GLU A 414 -0.48 -4.23 -40.58
CA GLU A 414 0.58 -3.38 -41.10
C GLU A 414 0.46 -1.95 -40.53
N ASP A 415 1.49 -1.09 -40.66
CA ASP A 415 1.48 0.30 -40.17
C ASP A 415 0.36 1.13 -40.82
N THR A 416 -0.84 1.00 -40.29
CA THR A 416 -2.06 1.68 -40.74
C THR A 416 -2.72 2.44 -39.58
N THR A 417 -3.45 3.51 -39.91
CA THR A 417 -4.29 4.20 -38.91
C THR A 417 -5.47 3.32 -38.54
N VAL A 418 -5.62 2.98 -37.27
CA VAL A 418 -6.70 2.13 -36.74
C VAL A 418 -7.82 2.93 -36.10
N ILE A 419 -7.54 4.10 -35.54
CA ILE A 419 -8.51 5.03 -34.98
C ILE A 419 -8.20 6.43 -35.50
N ASN A 420 -9.19 7.06 -36.13
CA ASN A 420 -9.09 8.45 -36.57
C ASN A 420 -10.25 9.27 -35.98
N VAL A 421 -9.92 10.26 -35.19
CA VAL A 421 -10.91 11.15 -34.52
C VAL A 421 -10.77 12.55 -35.13
N ASN A 422 -11.87 13.04 -35.73
CA ASN A 422 -11.91 14.32 -36.44
C ASN A 422 -13.04 15.21 -35.91
N ASN A 423 -12.70 16.40 -35.45
CA ASN A 423 -13.66 17.41 -34.97
C ASN A 423 -14.64 16.88 -33.91
N TYR A 424 -14.19 15.94 -33.08
CA TYR A 424 -15.01 15.36 -32.03
C TYR A 424 -15.29 16.38 -30.93
N SER A 425 -16.54 16.42 -30.48
CA SER A 425 -16.96 17.30 -29.38
C SER A 425 -18.02 16.58 -28.53
N VAL A 426 -17.88 16.66 -27.21
CA VAL A 426 -18.85 16.11 -26.27
C VAL A 426 -19.24 17.15 -25.23
N SER A 427 -20.55 17.26 -24.99
CA SER A 427 -21.12 18.13 -23.97
C SER A 427 -22.27 17.41 -23.25
N PHE A 428 -22.38 17.66 -21.96
CA PHE A 428 -23.56 17.37 -21.16
C PHE A 428 -24.20 18.71 -20.75
N ASP A 429 -24.18 19.06 -19.48
CA ASP A 429 -24.63 20.40 -19.03
C ASP A 429 -23.63 21.48 -19.46
N GLU A 430 -22.35 21.11 -19.58
CA GLU A 430 -21.25 21.95 -20.10
C GLU A 430 -20.47 21.24 -21.20
N LEU A 431 -19.72 22.01 -22.01
CA LEU A 431 -18.80 21.46 -22.97
C LEU A 431 -17.62 20.82 -22.23
N LEU A 432 -17.44 19.50 -22.38
CA LEU A 432 -16.32 18.74 -21.80
C LEU A 432 -15.12 18.71 -22.75
N LEU A 433 -15.34 18.35 -24.01
CA LEU A 433 -14.32 18.31 -25.05
C LEU A 433 -14.84 19.03 -26.30
N GLY A 434 -14.00 19.78 -26.99
CA GLY A 434 -14.36 20.50 -28.20
C GLY A 434 -13.28 20.46 -29.27
N ASN A 435 -13.70 20.15 -30.49
CA ASN A 435 -12.83 20.12 -31.67
C ASN A 435 -11.59 19.25 -31.51
N VAL A 436 -11.76 18.07 -30.98
CA VAL A 436 -10.69 17.09 -30.74
C VAL A 436 -10.30 16.40 -32.04
N ASN A 437 -8.98 16.34 -32.32
CA ASN A 437 -8.44 15.69 -33.51
C ASN A 437 -7.19 14.91 -33.12
N PHE A 438 -7.16 13.60 -33.40
CA PHE A 438 -5.98 12.73 -33.26
C PHE A 438 -6.14 11.45 -34.07
N GLU A 439 -5.03 10.80 -34.35
CA GLU A 439 -4.96 9.50 -34.99
C GLU A 439 -4.12 8.52 -34.18
N ILE A 440 -4.48 7.25 -34.20
CA ILE A 440 -3.74 6.14 -33.55
C ILE A 440 -3.44 5.10 -34.63
N LYS A 441 -2.17 4.68 -34.71
CA LYS A 441 -1.71 3.63 -35.61
C LYS A 441 -1.76 2.26 -34.98
N SER A 442 -1.67 1.24 -35.79
CA SER A 442 -1.81 -0.18 -35.44
C SER A 442 -0.85 -0.70 -34.37
N THR A 443 0.27 -0.01 -34.13
CA THR A 443 1.28 -0.37 -33.12
C THR A 443 1.46 0.65 -32.01
N ASP A 444 0.72 1.76 -32.06
CA ASP A 444 0.85 2.85 -31.11
C ASP A 444 0.31 2.45 -29.73
N LYS A 445 1.07 2.75 -28.68
CA LYS A 445 0.66 2.65 -27.27
C LYS A 445 0.49 4.05 -26.69
N VAL A 446 -0.76 4.42 -26.43
CA VAL A 446 -1.11 5.81 -26.16
C VAL A 446 -1.83 5.91 -24.81
N ALA A 447 -1.40 6.83 -23.94
CA ALA A 447 -2.17 7.17 -22.74
C ALA A 447 -3.00 8.44 -22.97
N LEU A 448 -4.25 8.43 -22.56
CA LEU A 448 -5.13 9.61 -22.50
C LEU A 448 -5.18 10.12 -21.05
N ILE A 449 -4.63 11.32 -20.83
CA ILE A 449 -4.44 11.90 -19.51
C ILE A 449 -5.20 13.22 -19.39
N GLY A 450 -5.71 13.50 -18.22
CA GLY A 450 -6.39 14.76 -17.91
C GLY A 450 -7.12 14.69 -16.56
N PRO A 451 -7.59 15.83 -16.04
CA PRO A 451 -8.34 15.87 -14.79
C PRO A 451 -9.60 14.99 -14.81
N ASN A 452 -10.08 14.62 -13.63
CA ASN A 452 -11.32 13.86 -13.52
C ASN A 452 -12.53 14.69 -14.03
N GLY A 453 -13.50 14.02 -14.66
CA GLY A 453 -14.68 14.66 -15.22
C GLY A 453 -14.49 15.35 -16.59
N THR A 454 -13.32 15.28 -17.21
CA THR A 454 -13.04 15.92 -18.53
C THR A 454 -13.57 15.13 -19.74
N GLY A 455 -14.22 14.00 -19.55
CA GLY A 455 -14.84 13.20 -20.62
C GLY A 455 -13.96 12.10 -21.21
N LYS A 456 -12.85 11.70 -20.54
CA LYS A 456 -11.93 10.61 -20.98
C LYS A 456 -12.69 9.29 -21.23
N THR A 457 -13.38 8.79 -20.22
CA THR A 457 -14.17 7.54 -20.29
C THR A 457 -15.28 7.65 -21.35
N THR A 458 -15.91 8.81 -21.49
CA THR A 458 -16.93 9.04 -22.52
C THR A 458 -16.34 8.89 -23.92
N LEU A 459 -15.19 9.53 -24.18
CA LEU A 459 -14.49 9.40 -25.46
C LEU A 459 -14.13 7.93 -25.76
N LEU A 460 -13.58 7.20 -24.78
CA LEU A 460 -13.22 5.79 -24.97
C LEU A 460 -14.43 4.91 -25.30
N ARG A 461 -15.57 5.13 -24.60
CA ARG A 461 -16.82 4.43 -24.86
C ARG A 461 -17.41 4.73 -26.24
N GLU A 462 -17.30 5.97 -26.71
CA GLU A 462 -17.77 6.36 -28.03
C GLU A 462 -16.91 5.79 -29.15
N ILE A 463 -15.57 5.73 -28.93
CA ILE A 463 -14.65 5.00 -29.82
C ILE A 463 -15.04 3.52 -29.89
N PHE A 464 -15.30 2.88 -28.73
CA PHE A 464 -15.71 1.48 -28.70
C PHE A 464 -17.04 1.21 -29.42
N LYS A 465 -18.01 2.12 -29.26
CA LYS A 465 -19.31 2.00 -29.92
C LYS A 465 -19.28 2.28 -31.42
N ASN A 466 -18.28 3.02 -31.88
CA ASN A 466 -18.10 3.44 -33.29
C ASN A 466 -19.38 3.96 -33.96
N ASN A 467 -20.13 4.80 -33.24
CA ASN A 467 -21.46 5.27 -33.70
C ASN A 467 -21.47 6.75 -34.10
N GLN A 468 -20.32 7.41 -34.13
CA GLN A 468 -20.20 8.84 -34.37
C GLN A 468 -19.49 9.11 -35.70
N ASP A 469 -19.99 10.03 -36.53
CA ASP A 469 -19.37 10.45 -37.80
C ASP A 469 -17.98 11.08 -37.61
N SER A 470 -17.68 11.53 -36.39
CA SER A 470 -16.37 12.12 -36.01
C SER A 470 -15.32 11.07 -35.66
N ILE A 471 -15.66 9.79 -35.61
CA ILE A 471 -14.77 8.68 -35.26
C ILE A 471 -14.79 7.67 -36.41
N GLU A 472 -13.65 7.47 -37.04
CA GLU A 472 -13.48 6.55 -38.15
C GLU A 472 -12.65 5.33 -37.72
N ILE A 473 -13.25 4.13 -37.76
CA ILE A 473 -12.62 2.85 -37.47
C ILE A 473 -13.07 1.85 -38.54
N ASP A 474 -12.12 1.20 -39.19
CA ASP A 474 -12.44 0.16 -40.19
C ASP A 474 -12.78 -1.17 -39.47
N ALA A 475 -14.06 -1.42 -39.27
CA ALA A 475 -14.57 -2.59 -38.56
C ALA A 475 -14.25 -3.94 -39.26
N ASP A 476 -13.88 -3.93 -40.54
CA ASP A 476 -13.49 -5.16 -41.27
C ASP A 476 -12.04 -5.58 -40.93
N VAL A 477 -11.24 -4.64 -40.41
CA VAL A 477 -9.81 -4.86 -40.11
C VAL A 477 -9.51 -4.76 -38.62
N VAL A 478 -10.22 -3.87 -37.91
CA VAL A 478 -9.97 -3.55 -36.50
C VAL A 478 -10.91 -4.35 -35.61
N ASN A 479 -10.33 -5.20 -34.74
CA ASN A 479 -11.03 -5.87 -33.66
C ASN A 479 -10.73 -5.15 -32.34
N LEU A 480 -11.76 -4.50 -31.76
CA LEU A 480 -11.65 -3.72 -30.52
C LEU A 480 -11.99 -4.56 -29.30
N ALA A 481 -11.15 -4.51 -28.28
CA ALA A 481 -11.54 -4.91 -26.92
C ALA A 481 -11.56 -3.69 -26.00
N TYR A 482 -12.53 -3.65 -25.11
CA TYR A 482 -12.70 -2.58 -24.15
C TYR A 482 -12.66 -3.12 -22.72
N LEU A 483 -11.84 -2.54 -21.87
CA LEU A 483 -11.87 -2.75 -20.43
C LEU A 483 -12.53 -1.53 -19.78
N SER A 484 -13.65 -1.74 -19.07
CA SER A 484 -14.40 -0.67 -18.45
C SER A 484 -13.97 -0.43 -17.01
N GLN A 485 -13.90 0.86 -16.62
CA GLN A 485 -13.75 1.23 -15.22
C GLN A 485 -14.94 0.74 -14.36
N VAL A 486 -16.16 0.66 -14.93
CA VAL A 486 -17.35 0.16 -14.26
C VAL A 486 -17.47 -1.34 -14.47
N GLN A 487 -17.13 -2.12 -13.44
CA GLN A 487 -17.06 -3.58 -13.51
C GLN A 487 -18.37 -4.24 -14.00
N GLY A 488 -19.53 -3.72 -13.58
CA GLY A 488 -20.85 -4.22 -14.00
C GLY A 488 -21.20 -4.04 -15.50
N GLU A 489 -20.40 -3.29 -16.26
CA GLU A 489 -20.59 -3.16 -17.73
C GLU A 489 -20.04 -4.36 -18.49
N MET A 490 -19.01 -5.01 -17.95
CA MET A 490 -18.30 -6.13 -18.62
C MET A 490 -18.61 -7.49 -17.99
N LEU A 491 -18.89 -7.52 -16.71
CA LEU A 491 -19.17 -8.71 -15.92
C LEU A 491 -20.61 -8.65 -15.38
N LYS A 492 -21.32 -9.76 -15.46
CA LYS A 492 -22.66 -9.87 -14.90
C LYS A 492 -22.58 -10.43 -13.49
N ASP A 493 -22.91 -9.64 -12.49
CA ASP A 493 -22.82 -10.02 -11.06
C ASP A 493 -23.56 -11.35 -10.74
N SER A 494 -24.63 -11.66 -11.47
CA SER A 494 -25.39 -12.90 -11.32
C SER A 494 -24.72 -14.16 -11.86
N ASN A 495 -23.76 -14.00 -12.78
CA ASN A 495 -23.07 -15.11 -13.44
C ASN A 495 -21.98 -15.67 -12.52
N THR A 496 -21.61 -16.94 -12.78
CA THR A 496 -20.36 -17.52 -12.28
C THR A 496 -19.19 -17.16 -13.19
N ILE A 497 -17.97 -17.34 -12.72
CA ILE A 497 -16.77 -17.17 -13.57
C ILE A 497 -16.87 -18.09 -14.79
N LEU A 498 -17.32 -19.32 -14.58
CA LEU A 498 -17.53 -20.31 -15.67
C LEU A 498 -18.49 -19.75 -16.73
N ASP A 499 -19.65 -19.21 -16.33
CA ASP A 499 -20.64 -18.67 -17.25
C ASP A 499 -20.06 -17.56 -18.12
N GLU A 500 -19.26 -16.65 -17.52
CA GLU A 500 -18.64 -15.52 -18.22
C GLU A 500 -17.65 -15.96 -19.31
N PHE A 501 -16.91 -17.05 -19.10
CA PHE A 501 -15.97 -17.56 -20.09
C PHE A 501 -16.62 -18.49 -21.15
N ILE A 502 -17.70 -19.18 -20.80
CA ILE A 502 -18.54 -19.88 -21.80
C ILE A 502 -19.15 -18.84 -22.74
N GLU A 503 -19.66 -17.70 -22.23
CA GLU A 503 -20.15 -16.60 -23.07
C GLU A 503 -19.02 -15.97 -23.92
N ALA A 504 -17.78 -16.00 -23.46
CA ALA A 504 -16.62 -15.55 -24.23
C ALA A 504 -16.11 -16.56 -25.28
N GLY A 505 -16.74 -17.75 -25.40
CA GLY A 505 -16.47 -18.72 -26.47
C GLY A 505 -15.59 -19.89 -26.07
N PHE A 506 -15.28 -20.10 -24.80
CA PHE A 506 -14.59 -21.31 -24.34
C PHE A 506 -15.55 -22.49 -24.27
N GLU A 507 -15.06 -23.68 -24.63
CA GLU A 507 -15.91 -24.88 -24.77
C GLU A 507 -15.87 -25.80 -23.56
N THR A 508 -14.76 -25.84 -22.81
CA THR A 508 -14.56 -26.82 -21.74
C THR A 508 -14.14 -26.19 -20.39
N TYR A 509 -14.55 -26.83 -19.29
CA TYR A 509 -14.15 -26.46 -17.94
C TYR A 509 -12.63 -26.44 -17.74
N ASP A 510 -11.92 -27.46 -18.24
CA ASP A 510 -10.47 -27.58 -18.09
C ASP A 510 -9.70 -26.49 -18.86
N GLU A 511 -10.21 -26.09 -20.02
CA GLU A 511 -9.66 -24.98 -20.81
C GLU A 511 -9.80 -23.67 -20.06
N ILE A 512 -10.99 -23.35 -19.56
CA ILE A 512 -11.24 -22.14 -18.76
C ILE A 512 -10.34 -22.14 -17.52
N ARG A 513 -10.28 -23.25 -16.79
CA ARG A 513 -9.45 -23.38 -15.59
C ARG A 513 -7.97 -23.14 -15.88
N SER A 514 -7.45 -23.75 -16.96
CA SER A 514 -6.06 -23.55 -17.37
C SER A 514 -5.78 -22.11 -17.79
N PHE A 515 -6.73 -21.47 -18.47
CA PHE A 515 -6.59 -20.08 -18.91
C PHE A 515 -6.59 -19.10 -17.73
N ILE A 516 -7.60 -19.17 -16.86
CA ILE A 516 -7.72 -18.21 -15.74
C ILE A 516 -6.68 -18.41 -14.63
N SER A 517 -6.05 -19.60 -14.57
CA SER A 517 -4.94 -19.82 -13.62
C SER A 517 -3.76 -18.87 -13.87
N ASN A 518 -3.57 -18.42 -15.11
CA ASN A 518 -2.57 -17.39 -15.44
C ASN A 518 -2.88 -16.02 -14.83
N TYR A 519 -4.14 -15.78 -14.47
CA TYR A 519 -4.62 -14.54 -13.87
C TYR A 519 -4.76 -14.61 -12.34
N GLY A 520 -4.20 -15.66 -11.72
CA GLY A 520 -4.21 -15.84 -10.27
C GLY A 520 -5.44 -16.57 -9.72
N PHE A 521 -6.32 -17.10 -10.58
CA PHE A 521 -7.50 -17.86 -10.14
C PHE A 521 -7.19 -19.35 -10.04
N GLU A 522 -7.09 -19.87 -8.82
CA GLU A 522 -6.76 -21.27 -8.55
C GLU A 522 -7.90 -22.01 -7.84
N GLY A 523 -7.96 -23.33 -7.99
CA GLY A 523 -8.90 -24.19 -7.27
C GLY A 523 -10.29 -24.26 -7.90
N GLU A 524 -11.33 -24.38 -7.06
CA GLU A 524 -12.75 -24.51 -7.46
C GLU A 524 -13.45 -23.14 -7.56
N ILE A 525 -12.71 -22.10 -7.94
CA ILE A 525 -13.22 -20.74 -8.01
C ILE A 525 -14.20 -20.51 -9.17
N LEU A 526 -14.20 -21.40 -10.20
CA LEU A 526 -15.02 -21.24 -11.41
C LEU A 526 -16.53 -21.17 -11.12
N ASP A 527 -16.98 -21.86 -10.07
CA ASP A 527 -18.38 -21.89 -9.67
C ASP A 527 -18.79 -20.70 -8.76
N GLN A 528 -17.81 -19.82 -8.42
CA GLN A 528 -18.13 -18.62 -7.63
C GLN A 528 -18.83 -17.57 -8.48
N LYS A 529 -19.79 -16.91 -7.87
CA LYS A 529 -20.48 -15.79 -8.49
C LYS A 529 -19.60 -14.54 -8.54
N ILE A 530 -19.72 -13.78 -9.61
CA ILE A 530 -19.01 -12.51 -9.79
C ILE A 530 -19.28 -11.52 -8.65
N GLU A 531 -20.51 -11.48 -8.10
CA GLU A 531 -20.86 -10.60 -6.98
C GLU A 531 -20.00 -10.83 -5.71
N SER A 532 -19.47 -12.03 -5.51
CA SER A 532 -18.67 -12.39 -4.33
C SER A 532 -17.18 -12.06 -4.46
N LEU A 533 -16.73 -11.65 -5.64
CA LEU A 533 -15.34 -11.32 -5.91
C LEU A 533 -14.98 -9.91 -5.41
N SER A 534 -13.75 -9.74 -4.92
CA SER A 534 -13.18 -8.43 -4.60
C SER A 534 -13.02 -7.55 -5.84
N GLY A 535 -12.86 -6.24 -5.66
CA GLY A 535 -12.63 -5.31 -6.76
C GLY A 535 -11.40 -5.65 -7.61
N GLY A 536 -10.32 -6.08 -6.97
CA GLY A 536 -9.10 -6.53 -7.68
C GLY A 536 -9.31 -7.82 -8.47
N GLU A 537 -10.00 -8.82 -7.89
CA GLU A 537 -10.34 -10.07 -8.60
C GLU A 537 -11.27 -9.79 -9.80
N LYS A 538 -12.28 -8.93 -9.65
CA LYS A 538 -13.13 -8.51 -10.76
C LYS A 538 -12.33 -7.83 -11.88
N ASN A 539 -11.37 -6.98 -11.53
CA ASN A 539 -10.52 -6.31 -12.53
C ASN A 539 -9.60 -7.32 -13.25
N MET A 540 -8.98 -8.26 -12.51
CA MET A 540 -8.20 -9.34 -13.12
C MET A 540 -9.04 -10.22 -14.05
N LEU A 541 -10.30 -10.49 -13.70
CA LEU A 541 -11.22 -11.25 -14.54
C LEU A 541 -11.60 -10.49 -15.82
N GLN A 542 -11.78 -9.16 -15.74
CA GLN A 542 -11.98 -8.33 -16.93
C GLN A 542 -10.75 -8.36 -17.85
N LEU A 543 -9.53 -8.24 -17.29
CA LEU A 543 -8.29 -8.36 -18.05
C LEU A 543 -8.18 -9.74 -18.75
N ALA A 544 -8.59 -10.81 -18.06
CA ALA A 544 -8.65 -12.13 -18.67
C ALA A 544 -9.64 -12.20 -19.85
N LYS A 545 -10.84 -11.57 -19.72
CA LYS A 545 -11.80 -11.49 -20.85
C LYS A 545 -11.27 -10.67 -22.02
N VAL A 546 -10.61 -9.53 -21.75
CA VAL A 546 -9.96 -8.72 -22.79
C VAL A 546 -8.88 -9.54 -23.50
N SER A 547 -8.08 -10.29 -22.76
CA SER A 547 -7.06 -11.17 -23.33
C SER A 547 -7.65 -12.29 -24.19
N ALA A 548 -8.76 -12.88 -23.76
CA ALA A 548 -9.45 -13.94 -24.50
C ALA A 548 -10.02 -13.46 -25.85
N SER A 549 -10.31 -12.16 -25.99
CA SER A 549 -10.86 -11.59 -27.23
C SER A 549 -9.90 -11.56 -28.42
N GLN A 550 -8.59 -11.74 -28.18
CA GLN A 550 -7.52 -11.67 -29.17
C GLN A 550 -7.60 -10.44 -30.11
N ALA A 551 -8.06 -9.31 -29.54
CA ALA A 551 -8.23 -8.06 -30.25
C ALA A 551 -6.90 -7.50 -30.73
N ASN A 552 -6.90 -6.70 -31.79
CA ASN A 552 -5.71 -5.99 -32.29
C ASN A 552 -5.65 -4.50 -31.86
N VAL A 553 -6.72 -4.01 -31.20
CA VAL A 553 -6.76 -2.70 -30.57
C VAL A 553 -7.39 -2.82 -29.19
N LEU A 554 -6.69 -2.39 -28.15
CA LEU A 554 -7.15 -2.41 -26.77
C LEU A 554 -7.52 -1.00 -26.29
N LEU A 555 -8.71 -0.86 -25.77
CA LEU A 555 -9.19 0.34 -25.08
C LEU A 555 -9.27 0.04 -23.58
N LEU A 556 -8.37 0.62 -22.78
CA LEU A 556 -8.23 0.30 -21.37
C LEU A 556 -8.58 1.51 -20.50
N ASP A 557 -9.67 1.42 -19.73
CA ASP A 557 -10.12 2.50 -18.83
C ASP A 557 -9.73 2.18 -17.39
N GLU A 558 -8.69 2.84 -16.87
CA GLU A 558 -8.09 2.65 -15.54
C GLU A 558 -7.76 1.18 -15.21
N PRO A 559 -6.99 0.48 -16.04
CA PRO A 559 -6.73 -0.96 -15.89
C PRO A 559 -5.96 -1.32 -14.61
N THR A 560 -5.25 -0.37 -14.01
CA THR A 560 -4.46 -0.56 -12.79
C THR A 560 -5.27 -0.41 -11.50
N SER A 561 -6.51 0.09 -11.57
CA SER A 561 -7.37 0.30 -10.41
C SER A 561 -7.61 -1.01 -9.66
N HIS A 562 -7.47 -0.98 -8.32
CA HIS A 562 -7.63 -2.12 -7.41
C HIS A 562 -6.66 -3.30 -7.64
N LEU A 563 -5.71 -3.20 -8.56
CA LEU A 563 -4.68 -4.22 -8.72
C LEU A 563 -3.59 -4.06 -7.66
N ASP A 564 -3.13 -5.19 -7.12
CA ASP A 564 -1.92 -5.18 -6.29
C ASP A 564 -0.67 -4.87 -7.14
N ILE A 565 0.43 -4.55 -6.46
CA ILE A 565 1.68 -4.11 -7.09
C ILE A 565 2.21 -5.15 -8.09
N TYR A 566 2.07 -6.43 -7.78
CA TYR A 566 2.57 -7.51 -8.63
C TYR A 566 1.74 -7.67 -9.89
N SER A 567 0.42 -7.52 -9.77
CA SER A 567 -0.52 -7.51 -10.90
C SER A 567 -0.31 -6.27 -11.78
N GLN A 568 0.00 -5.10 -11.19
CA GLN A 568 0.34 -3.89 -11.94
C GLN A 568 1.62 -4.11 -12.77
N ILE A 569 2.68 -4.68 -12.18
CA ILE A 569 3.94 -4.98 -12.89
C ILE A 569 3.72 -6.00 -14.01
N ALA A 570 2.89 -7.02 -13.76
CA ALA A 570 2.55 -8.01 -14.79
C ALA A 570 1.75 -7.39 -15.96
N LEU A 571 0.85 -6.45 -15.66
CA LEU A 571 0.10 -5.71 -16.67
C LEU A 571 1.01 -4.80 -17.50
N GLU A 572 1.94 -4.07 -16.86
CA GLU A 572 2.93 -3.24 -17.58
C GLU A 572 3.73 -4.07 -18.58
N LYS A 573 4.18 -5.26 -18.17
CA LYS A 573 4.89 -6.16 -19.04
C LYS A 573 4.01 -6.70 -20.19
N ALA A 574 2.75 -7.03 -19.90
CA ALA A 574 1.80 -7.46 -20.93
C ALA A 574 1.55 -6.34 -21.96
N ILE A 575 1.47 -5.08 -21.51
CA ILE A 575 1.36 -3.90 -22.38
C ILE A 575 2.64 -3.74 -23.24
N GLU A 576 3.82 -3.86 -22.64
CA GLU A 576 5.11 -3.74 -23.34
C GLU A 576 5.27 -4.83 -24.43
N ASP A 577 4.87 -6.07 -24.12
CA ASP A 577 4.98 -7.22 -25.04
C ASP A 577 3.90 -7.23 -26.14
N TYR A 578 2.80 -6.51 -25.95
CA TYR A 578 1.67 -6.49 -26.90
C TYR A 578 2.04 -5.85 -28.23
N LYS A 579 1.61 -6.46 -29.35
CA LYS A 579 1.98 -6.05 -30.73
C LYS A 579 0.92 -5.19 -31.42
N GLY A 580 -0.25 -5.01 -30.83
CA GLY A 580 -1.33 -4.16 -31.36
C GLY A 580 -1.33 -2.76 -30.78
N ALA A 581 -2.35 -1.97 -31.15
CA ALA A 581 -2.55 -0.62 -30.61
C ALA A 581 -3.22 -0.64 -29.23
N ILE A 582 -2.83 0.31 -28.40
CA ILE A 582 -3.44 0.54 -27.08
C ILE A 582 -3.82 2.00 -26.94
N LEU A 583 -5.07 2.26 -26.51
CA LEU A 583 -5.46 3.54 -25.95
C LEU A 583 -5.89 3.33 -24.51
N MET A 584 -5.09 3.84 -23.58
CA MET A 584 -5.26 3.62 -22.14
C MET A 584 -5.54 4.94 -21.41
N ILE A 585 -6.57 4.97 -20.58
CA ILE A 585 -6.72 5.98 -19.54
C ILE A 585 -6.07 5.43 -18.29
N SER A 586 -5.14 6.16 -17.68
CA SER A 586 -4.54 5.77 -16.41
C SER A 586 -4.02 6.96 -15.63
N HIS A 587 -4.17 6.88 -14.32
CA HIS A 587 -3.59 7.79 -13.35
C HIS A 587 -2.36 7.17 -12.63
N ASP A 588 -1.97 5.96 -13.02
CA ASP A 588 -0.72 5.35 -12.54
C ASP A 588 0.47 5.83 -13.39
N PHE A 589 1.31 6.64 -12.77
CA PHE A 589 2.49 7.22 -13.40
C PHE A 589 3.41 6.17 -14.01
N TYR A 590 3.65 5.06 -13.30
CA TYR A 590 4.59 4.03 -13.73
C TYR A 590 4.08 3.26 -14.95
N SER A 591 2.81 2.92 -14.99
CA SER A 591 2.20 2.26 -16.15
C SER A 591 2.23 3.13 -17.39
N VAL A 592 2.00 4.45 -17.25
CA VAL A 592 2.08 5.40 -18.37
C VAL A 592 3.51 5.53 -18.87
N VAL A 593 4.46 5.80 -17.97
CA VAL A 593 5.85 6.08 -18.36
C VAL A 593 6.58 4.84 -18.89
N ASN A 594 6.24 3.66 -18.41
CA ASN A 594 6.90 2.41 -18.77
C ASN A 594 6.28 1.72 -19.98
N GLY A 595 4.96 1.88 -20.18
CA GLY A 595 4.21 1.12 -21.17
C GLY A 595 3.81 1.89 -22.44
N MET A 596 3.87 3.24 -22.45
CA MET A 596 3.33 4.05 -23.54
C MET A 596 4.42 4.71 -24.39
N ASP A 597 4.11 4.95 -25.68
CA ASP A 597 4.98 5.64 -26.61
C ASP A 597 4.83 7.17 -26.52
N TYR A 598 3.59 7.63 -26.31
CA TYR A 598 3.27 9.04 -26.13
C TYR A 598 1.95 9.20 -25.35
N VAL A 599 1.68 10.44 -24.94
CA VAL A 599 0.46 10.80 -24.22
C VAL A 599 -0.38 11.79 -25.00
N LEU A 600 -1.69 11.66 -24.87
CA LEU A 600 -2.69 12.63 -25.27
C LEU A 600 -3.18 13.33 -24.00
N ILE A 601 -2.91 14.62 -23.87
CA ILE A 601 -3.26 15.39 -22.68
C ILE A 601 -4.47 16.26 -22.97
N ILE A 602 -5.45 16.20 -22.06
CA ILE A 602 -6.62 17.07 -22.09
C ILE A 602 -6.32 18.34 -21.29
N GLU A 603 -6.22 19.45 -22.01
CA GLU A 603 -6.06 20.79 -21.46
C GLU A 603 -7.03 21.75 -22.17
N ASP A 604 -7.63 22.67 -21.42
CA ASP A 604 -8.57 23.68 -21.98
C ASP A 604 -9.65 23.09 -22.90
N LYS A 605 -10.21 21.91 -22.53
CA LYS A 605 -11.24 21.17 -23.27
C LYS A 605 -10.80 20.69 -24.66
N THR A 606 -9.49 20.68 -24.95
CA THR A 606 -8.88 20.16 -26.18
C THR A 606 -7.88 19.04 -25.86
N ILE A 607 -7.45 18.30 -26.88
CA ILE A 607 -6.45 17.24 -26.73
C ILE A 607 -5.18 17.68 -27.49
N SER A 608 -4.03 17.60 -26.80
CA SER A 608 -2.71 17.78 -27.38
C SER A 608 -1.86 16.53 -27.25
N LYS A 609 -1.02 16.25 -28.24
CA LYS A 609 -0.06 15.14 -28.23
C LYS A 609 1.23 15.61 -27.59
N MET A 610 1.74 14.83 -26.64
CA MET A 610 3.02 15.08 -25.96
C MET A 610 3.85 13.79 -25.97
N SER A 611 5.16 13.91 -26.16
CA SER A 611 6.04 12.74 -26.05
C SER A 611 6.13 12.25 -24.60
N ILE A 612 6.40 10.94 -24.41
CA ILE A 612 6.55 10.38 -23.07
C ILE A 612 7.71 11.02 -22.29
N LEU A 613 8.75 11.49 -23.00
CA LEU A 613 9.87 12.16 -22.37
C LEU A 613 9.47 13.55 -21.81
N GLU A 614 8.73 14.34 -22.58
CA GLU A 614 8.20 15.64 -22.14
C GLU A 614 7.22 15.46 -20.99
N PHE A 615 6.34 14.47 -21.07
CA PHE A 615 5.41 14.13 -19.98
C PHE A 615 6.17 13.76 -18.70
N ARG A 616 7.19 12.90 -18.79
CA ARG A 616 8.07 12.58 -17.66
C ARG A 616 8.66 13.85 -17.05
N GLN A 617 9.27 14.70 -17.86
CA GLN A 617 9.89 15.95 -17.39
C GLN A 617 8.86 16.87 -16.73
N MET A 618 7.65 16.98 -17.28
CA MET A 618 6.57 17.79 -16.73
C MET A 618 6.15 17.29 -15.33
N ILE A 619 5.93 16.00 -15.18
CA ILE A 619 5.55 15.40 -13.89
C ILE A 619 6.71 15.49 -12.90
N TYR A 620 7.94 15.21 -13.32
CA TYR A 620 9.10 15.27 -12.44
C TYR A 620 9.48 16.70 -12.06
N ALA A 621 9.44 17.67 -12.96
CA ALA A 621 9.70 19.08 -12.63
C ALA A 621 8.73 19.61 -11.55
N SER A 622 7.50 19.11 -11.51
CA SER A 622 6.53 19.45 -10.48
C SER A 622 6.70 18.65 -9.17
N HIS A 623 7.38 17.49 -9.19
CA HIS A 623 7.35 16.50 -8.09
C HIS A 623 8.73 15.98 -7.66
N PHE A 624 9.78 16.05 -8.52
CA PHE A 624 11.11 15.46 -8.30
C PHE A 624 12.24 16.37 -8.81
N ASN A 625 13.49 16.08 -8.41
CA ASN A 625 14.69 16.68 -8.96
C ASN A 625 15.10 15.97 -10.28
N GLU A 626 15.74 16.68 -11.21
CA GLU A 626 16.19 16.13 -12.50
C GLU A 626 17.12 14.91 -12.34
N ASP A 627 18.00 14.91 -11.36
CA ASP A 627 18.93 13.80 -11.06
C ASP A 627 18.21 12.49 -10.66
N TYR A 628 17.03 12.59 -10.06
CA TYR A 628 16.22 11.43 -9.66
C TYR A 628 15.79 10.57 -10.86
N LEU A 629 15.41 11.22 -11.96
CA LEU A 629 14.97 10.56 -13.21
C LEU A 629 16.02 9.65 -13.83
N GLU A 630 17.25 10.16 -13.97
CA GLU A 630 18.34 9.39 -14.58
C GLU A 630 18.69 8.21 -13.69
N THR A 631 18.67 8.42 -12.37
CA THR A 631 19.00 7.38 -11.40
C THR A 631 17.95 6.27 -11.40
N GLU A 632 16.66 6.62 -11.49
CA GLU A 632 15.56 5.63 -11.56
C GLU A 632 15.60 4.81 -12.84
N GLN A 633 15.95 5.43 -13.99
CA GLN A 633 16.14 4.69 -15.24
C GLN A 633 17.30 3.68 -15.18
N LYS A 634 18.44 4.13 -14.63
CA LYS A 634 19.59 3.25 -14.41
C LYS A 634 19.22 2.09 -13.48
N LYS A 635 18.51 2.37 -12.39
CA LYS A 635 17.99 1.38 -11.46
C LYS A 635 17.16 0.32 -12.18
N LYS A 636 16.14 0.73 -12.96
CA LYS A 636 15.30 -0.20 -13.73
C LYS A 636 16.10 -1.06 -14.71
N SER A 637 17.09 -0.46 -15.40
CA SER A 637 17.98 -1.20 -16.30
C SER A 637 18.80 -2.25 -15.57
N VAL A 638 19.28 -1.96 -14.36
CA VAL A 638 20.04 -2.92 -13.55
C VAL A 638 19.13 -4.03 -13.03
N GLU A 639 17.92 -3.71 -12.55
CA GLU A 639 16.92 -4.70 -12.12
C GLU A 639 16.58 -5.69 -13.25
N MET A 640 16.38 -5.21 -14.48
CA MET A 640 16.15 -6.08 -15.65
C MET A 640 17.34 -7.01 -15.92
N LYS A 641 18.59 -6.52 -15.80
CA LYS A 641 19.78 -7.35 -15.95
C LYS A 641 19.90 -8.42 -14.88
N ILE A 642 19.51 -8.09 -13.63
CA ILE A 642 19.46 -9.06 -12.54
C ILE A 642 18.44 -10.15 -12.84
N GLU A 643 17.23 -9.80 -13.30
CA GLU A 643 16.22 -10.79 -13.67
C GLU A 643 16.68 -11.73 -14.80
N LEU A 644 17.38 -11.19 -15.81
CA LEU A 644 17.96 -12.00 -16.88
C LEU A 644 19.06 -12.95 -16.33
N ALA A 645 19.94 -12.44 -15.47
CA ALA A 645 20.98 -13.25 -14.86
C ALA A 645 20.40 -14.39 -14.00
N LEU A 646 19.27 -14.14 -13.29
CA LEU A 646 18.56 -15.15 -12.53
C LEU A 646 17.92 -16.22 -13.42
N LYS A 647 17.33 -15.83 -14.56
CA LYS A 647 16.80 -16.78 -15.55
C LYS A 647 17.88 -17.70 -16.11
N ASP A 648 19.07 -17.16 -16.32
CA ASP A 648 20.23 -17.90 -16.82
C ASP A 648 21.00 -18.62 -15.70
N THR A 649 20.48 -18.65 -14.48
CA THR A 649 21.13 -19.21 -13.27
C THR A 649 22.54 -18.68 -13.01
N ASN A 650 22.84 -17.46 -13.46
CA ASN A 650 24.13 -16.81 -13.28
C ASN A 650 24.13 -15.94 -12.00
N PHE A 651 24.23 -16.59 -10.85
CA PHE A 651 24.15 -15.94 -9.53
C PHE A 651 25.34 -15.01 -9.23
N GLU A 652 26.54 -15.28 -9.78
CA GLU A 652 27.69 -14.38 -9.60
C GLU A 652 27.44 -13.02 -10.29
N LEU A 653 26.92 -13.05 -11.51
CA LEU A 653 26.55 -11.83 -12.22
C LEU A 653 25.41 -11.08 -11.50
N ALA A 654 24.39 -11.82 -11.05
CA ALA A 654 23.28 -11.22 -10.30
C ALA A 654 23.76 -10.50 -9.04
N LYS A 655 24.62 -11.13 -8.24
CA LYS A 655 25.21 -10.53 -7.03
C LYS A 655 26.06 -9.29 -7.34
N GLY A 656 26.87 -9.31 -8.40
CA GLY A 656 27.65 -8.14 -8.82
C GLY A 656 26.77 -6.96 -9.25
N LEU A 657 25.62 -7.23 -9.88
CA LEU A 657 24.65 -6.19 -10.25
C LEU A 657 23.85 -5.67 -9.04
N VAL A 658 23.69 -6.45 -7.97
CA VAL A 658 23.08 -6.01 -6.71
C VAL A 658 23.90 -4.91 -6.05
N ASP A 659 25.23 -5.01 -6.07
CA ASP A 659 26.11 -3.96 -5.53
C ASP A 659 25.92 -2.63 -6.32
N GLU A 660 25.80 -2.70 -7.65
CA GLU A 660 25.50 -1.55 -8.49
C GLU A 660 24.11 -0.96 -8.17
N LEU A 661 23.13 -1.82 -7.95
CA LEU A 661 21.76 -1.41 -7.58
C LEU A 661 21.73 -0.71 -6.22
N GLU A 662 22.47 -1.22 -5.23
CA GLU A 662 22.56 -0.60 -3.90
C GLU A 662 23.12 0.83 -3.96
N GLU A 663 24.13 1.07 -4.79
CA GLU A 663 24.67 2.42 -4.99
C GLU A 663 23.64 3.37 -5.61
N LEU A 664 22.83 2.90 -6.57
CA LEU A 664 21.76 3.69 -7.18
C LEU A 664 20.64 4.00 -6.18
N ILE A 665 20.26 3.04 -5.34
CA ILE A 665 19.23 3.22 -4.30
C ILE A 665 19.65 4.26 -3.25
N LYS A 666 20.94 4.34 -2.91
CA LYS A 666 21.45 5.38 -2.00
C LYS A 666 21.34 6.79 -2.56
N LEU A 667 21.27 6.93 -3.89
CA LEU A 667 21.09 8.22 -4.57
C LEU A 667 19.61 8.64 -4.71
N LEU A 668 18.67 7.68 -4.64
CA LEU A 668 17.22 7.90 -4.62
C LEU A 668 16.70 8.09 -3.19
#